data_a5c795151f17ab12888b87a98b772fb5
#
_entry.id   a5c795151f17ab12888b87a98b772fb5
#
_cell.length_a   1.000
_cell.length_b   1.000
_cell.length_c   1.000
_cell.angle_alpha   90.00
_cell.angle_beta   90.00
_cell.angle_gamma   90.00
#
_symmetry.space_group_name_H-M   'P 1'
#
loop_
_entity.id
_entity.type
_entity.pdbx_description
1 polymer ?
#
loop_
_entity_poly.entity_id
_entity_poly.type
_entity_poly.pdbx_seq_one_letter_code
_entity_poly.pdbx_strand_id
1 'polypeptide(L)'
;MMGVGVMTLLMSASCSKDKDMYDSQAIAQQLATQYQASFEENVGKPNENQTWGFGDEAAARMQTRAIQPIWEFEEDADPSKFLSQVPAGVKSYDEVQQWGGYGTGVSYIENRSTDINIWGAWDGSRTSGGTLYIKGTCDFTEAKFYVASNTDVYLVSGATLKLNNANANDLQGGCNYYISPGAKIEVDGHLILNNGLHMYNHGTIEANQLSVNRTSVFYNTNIVKVNGELSTENSNSQIINDGVITATRLHTAGSSHVQNNNTMAISGNTDIDSNNNTWVNNGMYTTNKFIYMAGSCDVINNCKLIVKDNFFIDLGDTPVNGFRMDAGSCVMTNTLTATGPFFIYMGGGSLFKVEETATLNATKANYGIYNVGDEWSVLEAKNIVAGTENQGYEVTYGGKIAVVAETHFPQGYSGQYPYIDFKNGASIANIYAEGFSYGKPSVTIAQTSCSFGFGGGDVNPVIAQGRIICEDLGTIGDFDFNDVVFDAVIRKDGTTEITLLAAGGTLDLEVAGVEVHGEKGFNVGKTNNMWHMVNTGEPGYKPYTNHPIEKKNPVSFTAEKKYYRLIDIPIYVRRQNGQNIDYYQLTAIKGQAPQKICVPVGFNWDDEYISITKAYPAFVDWVEGEDPFDWNWIQSCVARFVDLDLTNNK
;
A
#
# COMPACT_ATOMS: atom_id res chain seq x y z
N MET A 1 23.72 29.21 31.71
CA MET A 1 24.69 28.14 32.03
C MET A 1 24.00 26.83 31.75
N MET A 2 24.19 26.28 30.57
CA MET A 2 23.68 24.96 30.18
C MET A 2 24.91 24.05 30.04
N GLY A 3 24.90 22.97 30.81
CA GLY A 3 25.95 21.97 30.78
C GLY A 3 25.70 20.94 29.69
N VAL A 4 26.62 20.84 28.77
CA VAL A 4 26.72 19.78 27.77
C VAL A 4 27.30 18.55 28.46
N GLY A 5 26.49 17.49 28.61
CA GLY A 5 26.96 16.20 29.12
C GLY A 5 27.60 15.38 28.00
N VAL A 6 28.91 15.32 28.01
CA VAL A 6 29.70 14.41 27.19
C VAL A 6 29.64 13.02 27.82
N MET A 7 29.01 12.07 27.14
CA MET A 7 28.98 10.67 27.55
C MET A 7 30.24 9.97 27.03
N THR A 8 31.19 9.71 27.93
CA THR A 8 32.45 9.02 27.63
C THR A 8 32.19 7.50 27.69
N LEU A 9 32.24 6.82 26.56
CA LEU A 9 32.27 5.36 26.51
C LEU A 9 33.69 4.87 26.76
N LEU A 10 33.89 4.13 27.85
CA LEU A 10 35.11 3.39 28.13
C LEU A 10 35.13 2.10 27.27
N MET A 11 36.05 2.03 26.31
CA MET A 11 36.39 0.80 25.60
C MET A 11 37.61 0.14 26.26
N SER A 12 37.49 -1.14 26.58
CA SER A 12 38.59 -1.99 27.01
C SER A 12 39.39 -2.46 25.80
N ALA A 13 40.66 -2.13 25.75
CA ALA A 13 41.60 -2.44 24.68
C ALA A 13 42.01 -3.91 24.66
N SER A 14 41.98 -4.50 23.46
CA SER A 14 42.71 -5.72 23.10
C SER A 14 43.58 -5.38 21.89
N CYS A 15 44.88 -5.45 22.06
CA CYS A 15 45.91 -5.06 21.09
C CYS A 15 46.00 -5.98 19.89
N SER A 16 46.06 -5.44 18.68
CA SER A 16 46.96 -5.65 17.55
C SER A 16 46.40 -5.36 16.14
N LYS A 17 45.32 -4.58 16.02
CA LYS A 17 44.79 -4.10 14.71
C LYS A 17 44.38 -2.61 14.73
N ASP A 18 44.83 -1.86 15.72
CA ASP A 18 44.23 -0.55 16.07
C ASP A 18 44.64 0.65 15.19
N LYS A 19 45.63 0.51 14.33
CA LYS A 19 46.07 1.67 13.53
C LYS A 19 45.16 1.94 12.33
N ASP A 20 44.65 0.89 11.71
CA ASP A 20 43.79 1.02 10.52
C ASP A 20 42.33 1.40 10.88
N MET A 21 41.89 1.08 12.13
CA MET A 21 40.55 1.38 12.61
C MET A 21 40.34 2.83 13.05
N TYR A 22 41.40 3.51 13.52
CA TYR A 22 41.30 4.91 13.91
C TYR A 22 41.19 5.87 12.72
N ASP A 23 41.87 5.58 11.63
CA ASP A 23 41.79 6.36 10.38
C ASP A 23 40.40 6.14 9.69
N SER A 24 39.85 4.93 9.74
CA SER A 24 38.54 4.61 9.10
C SER A 24 37.36 5.31 9.78
N GLN A 25 37.37 5.50 11.10
CA GLN A 25 36.31 6.23 11.81
C GLN A 25 36.34 7.73 11.51
N ALA A 26 37.53 8.34 11.43
CA ALA A 26 37.65 9.76 11.08
C ALA A 26 37.19 10.02 9.63
N ILE A 27 37.52 9.13 8.71
CA ILE A 27 37.07 9.20 7.31
C ILE A 27 35.56 9.01 7.22
N ALA A 28 35.00 8.02 7.90
CA ALA A 28 33.55 7.79 7.96
C ALA A 28 32.80 9.02 8.49
N GLN A 29 33.34 9.66 9.54
CA GLN A 29 32.76 10.88 10.10
C GLN A 29 32.83 12.06 9.11
N GLN A 30 33.95 12.21 8.41
CA GLN A 30 34.10 13.24 7.39
C GLN A 30 33.16 13.05 6.21
N LEU A 31 33.05 11.81 5.70
CA LEU A 31 32.12 11.45 4.62
C LEU A 31 30.68 11.68 5.05
N ALA A 32 30.31 11.25 6.25
CA ALA A 32 28.96 11.47 6.79
C ALA A 32 28.61 12.95 6.90
N THR A 33 29.56 13.80 7.30
CA THR A 33 29.36 15.25 7.39
C THR A 33 29.18 15.89 6.02
N GLN A 34 29.97 15.48 5.03
CA GLN A 34 29.83 15.96 3.65
C GLN A 34 28.53 15.47 3.03
N TYR A 35 28.17 14.22 3.28
CA TYR A 35 26.94 13.63 2.80
C TYR A 35 25.71 14.32 3.40
N GLN A 36 25.71 14.60 4.72
CA GLN A 36 24.64 15.35 5.39
C GLN A 36 24.40 16.70 4.71
N ALA A 37 25.47 17.46 4.46
CA ALA A 37 25.36 18.78 3.82
C ALA A 37 24.83 18.68 2.38
N SER A 38 25.32 17.70 1.62
CA SER A 38 24.87 17.47 0.24
C SER A 38 23.43 16.97 0.19
N PHE A 39 23.02 16.11 1.13
CA PHE A 39 21.64 15.63 1.23
C PHE A 39 20.68 16.78 1.57
N GLU A 40 21.01 17.62 2.54
CA GLU A 40 20.17 18.79 2.89
C GLU A 40 20.04 19.79 1.73
N GLU A 41 21.07 19.93 0.91
CA GLU A 41 21.05 20.81 -0.27
C GLU A 41 20.21 20.25 -1.42
N ASN A 42 20.25 18.94 -1.67
CA ASN A 42 19.66 18.32 -2.87
C ASN A 42 18.32 17.63 -2.59
N VAL A 43 18.07 17.20 -1.36
CA VAL A 43 16.87 16.44 -0.99
C VAL A 43 16.01 17.22 -0.02
N GLY A 44 16.58 17.73 1.08
CA GLY A 44 15.85 18.43 2.12
C GLY A 44 16.39 18.12 3.51
N LYS A 45 15.94 18.88 4.51
CA LYS A 45 16.39 18.69 5.88
C LYS A 45 15.58 17.61 6.59
N PRO A 46 16.21 16.52 7.06
CA PRO A 46 15.49 15.47 7.77
C PRO A 46 14.76 15.99 9.02
N ASN A 47 13.50 15.55 9.19
CA ASN A 47 12.79 15.75 10.45
C ASN A 47 13.51 15.03 11.59
N GLU A 48 13.54 15.61 12.78
CA GLU A 48 14.22 15.03 13.95
C GLU A 48 13.67 13.66 14.37
N ASN A 49 12.45 13.33 13.96
CA ASN A 49 11.78 12.05 14.22
C ASN A 49 11.96 11.02 13.10
N GLN A 50 12.53 11.40 11.95
CA GLN A 50 12.70 10.52 10.81
C GLN A 50 13.64 9.35 11.14
N THR A 51 13.11 8.12 11.10
CA THR A 51 13.83 6.86 11.40
C THR A 51 14.17 6.06 10.16
N TRP A 52 13.86 6.61 8.99
CA TRP A 52 14.15 6.01 7.69
C TRP A 52 13.50 4.63 7.48
N GLY A 53 12.30 4.47 8.03
CA GLY A 53 11.53 3.22 7.92
C GLY A 53 12.08 2.04 8.74
N PHE A 54 13.11 2.22 9.55
CA PHE A 54 13.61 1.19 10.44
C PHE A 54 12.82 1.16 11.75
N GLY A 55 11.72 0.39 11.76
CA GLY A 55 10.89 0.14 12.92
C GLY A 55 10.24 -1.23 12.84
N ASP A 56 9.44 -1.60 13.85
CA ASP A 56 8.85 -2.94 13.95
C ASP A 56 7.70 -3.21 12.96
N GLU A 57 7.27 -2.20 12.19
CA GLU A 57 6.06 -2.25 11.36
C GLU A 57 6.28 -2.16 9.85
N ALA A 58 7.45 -2.52 9.33
CA ALA A 58 7.65 -2.62 7.88
C ALA A 58 6.76 -3.75 7.31
N ALA A 59 5.52 -3.44 6.99
CA ALA A 59 4.55 -4.39 6.45
C ALA A 59 4.95 -4.76 5.02
N ALA A 60 5.37 -6.00 4.84
CA ALA A 60 5.56 -6.55 3.51
C ALA A 60 4.21 -6.77 2.84
N ARG A 61 4.08 -6.34 1.60
CA ARG A 61 2.98 -6.71 0.73
C ARG A 61 3.38 -7.92 -0.08
N MET A 62 2.69 -9.03 0.11
CA MET A 62 2.74 -10.16 -0.82
C MET A 62 1.52 -10.02 -1.75
N GLN A 63 1.75 -10.06 -3.05
CA GLN A 63 0.66 -10.29 -3.99
C GLN A 63 0.21 -11.75 -3.87
N THR A 64 -1.00 -11.97 -3.39
CA THR A 64 -1.67 -13.27 -3.45
C THR A 64 -2.37 -13.40 -4.80
N ARG A 65 -2.60 -14.63 -5.23
CA ARG A 65 -3.46 -14.90 -6.41
C ARG A 65 -4.90 -14.56 -6.02
N ALA A 66 -5.33 -13.36 -6.36
CA ALA A 66 -6.63 -12.85 -5.99
C ALA A 66 -7.77 -13.59 -6.70
N ILE A 67 -8.86 -13.85 -5.96
CA ILE A 67 -10.13 -14.25 -6.57
C ILE A 67 -10.56 -13.09 -7.48
N GLN A 68 -10.81 -13.39 -8.76
CA GLN A 68 -11.25 -12.36 -9.70
C GLN A 68 -12.70 -11.95 -9.41
N PRO A 69 -12.98 -10.65 -9.33
CA PRO A 69 -14.35 -10.16 -9.24
C PRO A 69 -15.12 -10.41 -10.54
N ILE A 70 -16.45 -10.39 -10.47
CA ILE A 70 -17.33 -10.48 -11.66
C ILE A 70 -17.23 -9.19 -12.50
N TRP A 71 -16.88 -8.06 -11.87
CA TRP A 71 -16.80 -6.75 -12.49
C TRP A 71 -15.37 -6.42 -12.91
N GLU A 72 -15.19 -5.86 -14.11
CA GLU A 72 -13.92 -5.30 -14.57
C GLU A 72 -13.81 -3.84 -14.11
N PHE A 73 -12.77 -3.54 -13.36
CA PHE A 73 -12.51 -2.17 -12.88
C PHE A 73 -11.75 -1.37 -13.94
N GLU A 74 -11.98 -0.06 -13.93
CA GLU A 74 -11.25 0.88 -14.77
C GLU A 74 -9.75 0.83 -14.44
N GLU A 75 -8.92 0.95 -15.47
CA GLU A 75 -7.48 1.11 -15.31
C GLU A 75 -7.12 2.58 -15.03
N ASP A 76 -5.91 2.82 -14.50
CA ASP A 76 -5.41 4.17 -14.30
C ASP A 76 -5.23 4.90 -15.63
N ALA A 77 -5.18 6.23 -15.57
CA ALA A 77 -4.94 7.04 -16.76
C ALA A 77 -3.50 6.84 -17.26
N ASP A 78 -3.32 7.04 -18.57
CA ASP A 78 -1.99 7.07 -19.18
C ASP A 78 -1.05 8.00 -18.38
N PRO A 79 0.14 7.54 -17.96
CA PRO A 79 1.10 8.37 -17.21
C PRO A 79 1.43 9.71 -17.85
N SER A 80 1.34 9.82 -19.18
CA SER A 80 1.55 11.10 -19.90
C SER A 80 0.50 12.18 -19.60
N LYS A 81 -0.59 11.81 -18.93
CA LYS A 81 -1.63 12.75 -18.48
C LYS A 81 -1.24 13.51 -17.22
N PHE A 82 -0.28 13.03 -16.44
CA PHE A 82 0.15 13.68 -15.20
C PHE A 82 1.34 14.59 -15.47
N LEU A 83 1.09 15.90 -15.48
CA LEU A 83 2.01 16.90 -16.00
C LEU A 83 2.75 17.63 -14.88
N SER A 84 4.07 17.77 -15.01
CA SER A 84 4.86 18.60 -14.09
C SER A 84 4.64 20.11 -14.31
N GLN A 85 4.24 20.51 -15.52
CA GLN A 85 4.02 21.92 -15.87
C GLN A 85 3.02 22.07 -17.02
N VAL A 86 2.46 23.28 -17.15
CA VAL A 86 1.61 23.62 -18.28
C VAL A 86 2.40 23.52 -19.59
N PRO A 87 1.88 22.87 -20.64
CA PRO A 87 2.56 22.77 -21.92
C PRO A 87 2.91 24.13 -22.52
N ALA A 88 4.07 24.22 -23.16
CA ALA A 88 4.53 25.45 -23.79
C ALA A 88 3.53 25.95 -24.86
N GLY A 89 3.28 27.28 -24.88
CA GLY A 89 2.39 27.91 -25.86
C GLY A 89 0.90 27.91 -25.47
N VAL A 90 0.51 27.25 -24.39
CA VAL A 90 -0.85 27.38 -23.84
C VAL A 90 -1.03 28.81 -23.30
N LYS A 91 -2.13 29.47 -23.69
CA LYS A 91 -2.46 30.83 -23.25
C LYS A 91 -3.19 30.82 -21.92
N SER A 92 -3.07 31.91 -21.17
CA SER A 92 -3.88 32.10 -19.96
C SER A 92 -5.37 32.23 -20.29
N TYR A 93 -6.22 31.91 -19.34
CA TYR A 93 -7.67 32.03 -19.44
C TYR A 93 -8.08 33.47 -19.86
N ASP A 94 -7.42 34.49 -19.29
CA ASP A 94 -7.74 35.89 -19.58
C ASP A 94 -7.34 36.32 -21.00
N GLU A 95 -6.34 35.67 -21.62
CA GLU A 95 -5.94 35.91 -23.01
C GLU A 95 -6.85 35.24 -24.05
N VAL A 96 -7.54 34.15 -23.68
CA VAL A 96 -8.42 33.39 -24.57
C VAL A 96 -9.89 33.71 -24.36
N GLN A 97 -10.24 34.44 -23.30
CA GLN A 97 -11.60 34.81 -23.00
C GLN A 97 -12.11 35.76 -24.09
N GLN A 98 -12.82 35.24 -25.05
CA GLN A 98 -13.46 36.01 -26.11
C GLN A 98 -14.96 35.75 -26.13
N TRP A 99 -15.75 36.84 -26.21
CA TRP A 99 -17.16 36.86 -26.60
C TRP A 99 -18.05 35.78 -25.98
N GLY A 100 -18.50 36.01 -24.78
CA GLY A 100 -19.54 35.20 -24.16
C GLY A 100 -19.13 33.76 -23.78
N GLY A 101 -17.84 33.49 -23.66
CA GLY A 101 -17.33 32.17 -23.22
C GLY A 101 -17.04 31.17 -24.36
N TYR A 102 -17.09 31.56 -25.60
CA TYR A 102 -16.75 30.72 -26.74
C TYR A 102 -15.26 30.89 -27.10
N GLY A 103 -14.39 30.10 -26.55
CA GLY A 103 -12.95 30.10 -26.84
C GLY A 103 -12.49 28.80 -27.52
N THR A 104 -11.23 28.73 -27.89
CA THR A 104 -10.60 27.55 -28.51
C THR A 104 -10.49 26.33 -27.59
N GLY A 105 -11.09 26.38 -26.41
CA GLY A 105 -11.17 25.24 -25.51
C GLY A 105 -9.88 24.86 -24.77
N VAL A 106 -8.74 25.52 -24.95
CA VAL A 106 -7.46 25.21 -24.27
C VAL A 106 -6.91 26.46 -23.58
N SER A 107 -6.77 26.41 -22.27
CA SER A 107 -6.24 27.51 -21.47
C SER A 107 -5.64 27.04 -20.14
N TYR A 108 -4.89 27.93 -19.47
CA TYR A 108 -4.49 27.71 -18.09
C TYR A 108 -4.95 28.84 -17.16
N ILE A 109 -5.09 28.51 -15.88
CA ILE A 109 -5.25 29.44 -14.78
C ILE A 109 -4.08 29.31 -13.81
N GLU A 110 -3.70 30.43 -13.18
CA GLU A 110 -2.60 30.49 -12.23
C GLU A 110 -2.94 31.43 -11.07
N ASN A 111 -2.79 30.98 -9.84
CA ASN A 111 -3.01 31.76 -8.61
C ASN A 111 -4.31 32.58 -8.66
N ARG A 112 -5.40 31.94 -9.08
CA ARG A 112 -6.64 32.64 -9.38
C ARG A 112 -7.67 32.47 -8.27
N SER A 113 -8.37 33.58 -7.93
CA SER A 113 -9.48 33.62 -6.96
C SER A 113 -10.71 34.37 -7.47
N THR A 114 -10.87 34.45 -8.79
CA THR A 114 -12.02 35.10 -9.43
C THR A 114 -12.73 34.11 -10.33
N ASP A 115 -14.02 34.36 -10.58
CA ASP A 115 -14.87 33.47 -11.37
C ASP A 115 -14.20 32.99 -12.66
N ILE A 116 -14.38 31.71 -12.95
CA ILE A 116 -14.09 31.17 -14.28
C ILE A 116 -15.32 30.46 -14.84
N ASN A 117 -15.37 30.48 -16.18
CA ASN A 117 -16.41 29.83 -16.93
C ASN A 117 -15.79 29.27 -18.22
N ILE A 118 -15.38 27.98 -18.15
CA ILE A 118 -14.73 27.27 -19.25
C ILE A 118 -15.79 26.57 -20.08
N TRP A 119 -15.89 26.97 -21.34
CA TRP A 119 -16.71 26.31 -22.33
C TRP A 119 -15.81 25.58 -23.34
N GLY A 120 -16.29 24.49 -23.87
CA GLY A 120 -15.63 23.78 -24.95
C GLY A 120 -15.69 24.58 -26.29
N ALA A 121 -15.00 24.09 -27.29
CA ALA A 121 -15.09 24.66 -28.64
C ALA A 121 -16.50 24.47 -29.21
N TRP A 122 -16.99 25.50 -29.89
CA TRP A 122 -18.28 25.41 -30.59
C TRP A 122 -18.10 24.72 -31.94
N ASP A 123 -18.73 23.58 -32.13
CA ASP A 123 -18.70 22.78 -33.36
C ASP A 123 -19.92 23.04 -34.28
N GLY A 124 -20.74 24.04 -33.96
CA GLY A 124 -21.96 24.36 -34.67
C GLY A 124 -23.22 23.67 -34.16
N SER A 125 -23.11 22.72 -33.29
CA SER A 125 -24.24 21.97 -32.69
C SER A 125 -24.25 21.97 -31.16
N ARG A 126 -23.09 21.89 -30.53
CA ARG A 126 -22.87 21.92 -29.07
C ARG A 126 -21.46 22.40 -28.73
N THR A 127 -21.26 22.84 -27.50
CA THR A 127 -19.93 23.03 -26.96
C THR A 127 -19.33 21.65 -26.68
N SER A 128 -18.32 21.27 -27.43
CA SER A 128 -17.52 20.06 -27.15
C SER A 128 -16.38 20.36 -26.20
N GLY A 129 -15.84 19.35 -25.53
CA GLY A 129 -14.86 19.45 -24.46
C GLY A 129 -13.67 20.37 -24.72
N GLY A 130 -13.21 21.01 -23.67
CA GLY A 130 -12.03 21.86 -23.65
C GLY A 130 -10.87 21.21 -22.89
N THR A 131 -9.81 21.99 -22.67
CA THR A 131 -8.70 21.60 -21.80
C THR A 131 -8.35 22.77 -20.89
N LEU A 132 -8.38 22.52 -19.58
CA LEU A 132 -7.99 23.48 -18.56
C LEU A 132 -6.76 22.98 -17.82
N TYR A 133 -5.71 23.78 -17.78
CA TYR A 133 -4.56 23.53 -16.93
C TYR A 133 -4.61 24.45 -15.70
N ILE A 134 -4.33 23.90 -14.52
CA ILE A 134 -4.30 24.60 -13.25
C ILE A 134 -2.88 24.55 -12.70
N LYS A 135 -2.30 25.72 -12.37
CA LYS A 135 -1.00 25.83 -11.72
C LYS A 135 -1.05 26.86 -10.58
N GLY A 136 -0.12 26.72 -9.62
CA GLY A 136 -0.14 27.52 -8.40
C GLY A 136 -1.42 27.30 -7.58
N THR A 137 -1.76 28.23 -6.70
CA THR A 137 -2.96 28.13 -5.86
C THR A 137 -4.14 28.84 -6.50
N CYS A 138 -5.14 28.07 -6.91
CA CYS A 138 -6.41 28.58 -7.43
C CYS A 138 -7.51 28.36 -6.39
N ASP A 139 -8.03 29.45 -5.84
CA ASP A 139 -8.97 29.45 -4.72
C ASP A 139 -10.37 29.93 -5.16
N PHE A 140 -11.31 29.01 -5.24
CA PHE A 140 -12.70 29.26 -5.61
C PHE A 140 -13.66 29.04 -4.43
N THR A 141 -13.19 29.24 -3.20
CA THR A 141 -14.06 29.16 -2.02
C THR A 141 -15.09 30.28 -2.00
N GLU A 142 -14.77 31.49 -2.54
CA GLU A 142 -15.65 32.64 -2.65
C GLU A 142 -16.01 32.99 -4.12
N ALA A 143 -15.48 32.25 -5.09
CA ALA A 143 -15.65 32.49 -6.51
C ALA A 143 -16.29 31.30 -7.22
N LYS A 144 -16.82 31.49 -8.43
CA LYS A 144 -17.39 30.43 -9.23
C LYS A 144 -16.31 29.67 -10.01
N PHE A 145 -16.33 28.35 -9.89
CA PHE A 145 -15.57 27.43 -10.73
C PHE A 145 -16.52 26.65 -11.63
N TYR A 146 -16.57 26.99 -12.91
CA TYR A 146 -17.39 26.27 -13.87
C TYR A 146 -16.55 25.76 -15.04
N VAL A 147 -16.65 24.48 -15.31
CA VAL A 147 -16.01 23.80 -16.44
C VAL A 147 -17.07 23.00 -17.17
N ALA A 148 -17.27 23.26 -18.45
CA ALA A 148 -18.30 22.57 -19.24
C ALA A 148 -18.02 21.07 -19.35
N SER A 149 -19.09 20.29 -19.59
CA SER A 149 -19.01 18.84 -19.78
C SER A 149 -17.96 18.43 -20.84
N ASN A 150 -17.39 17.25 -20.66
CA ASN A 150 -16.37 16.66 -21.54
C ASN A 150 -15.08 17.51 -21.66
N THR A 151 -14.69 18.18 -20.60
CA THR A 151 -13.44 18.94 -20.52
C THR A 151 -12.38 18.13 -19.75
N ASP A 152 -11.15 18.12 -20.27
CA ASP A 152 -10.00 17.60 -19.56
C ASP A 152 -9.42 18.69 -18.65
N VAL A 153 -9.30 18.42 -17.36
CA VAL A 153 -8.75 19.32 -16.34
C VAL A 153 -7.46 18.73 -15.77
N TYR A 154 -6.37 19.46 -15.93
CA TYR A 154 -5.04 19.03 -15.48
C TYR A 154 -4.58 19.93 -14.33
N LEU A 155 -4.39 19.35 -13.15
CA LEU A 155 -3.66 19.98 -12.06
C LEU A 155 -2.19 19.58 -12.21
N VAL A 156 -1.34 20.53 -12.63
CA VAL A 156 0.10 20.23 -12.76
C VAL A 156 0.74 20.12 -11.39
N SER A 157 1.94 19.52 -11.30
CA SER A 157 2.63 19.34 -10.02
C SER A 157 2.75 20.64 -9.22
N GLY A 158 2.46 20.58 -7.92
CA GLY A 158 2.43 21.74 -7.03
C GLY A 158 1.20 22.65 -7.17
N ALA A 159 0.24 22.33 -8.03
CA ALA A 159 -1.01 23.08 -8.13
C ALA A 159 -1.93 22.76 -6.95
N THR A 160 -2.64 23.79 -6.45
CA THR A 160 -3.71 23.61 -5.45
C THR A 160 -5.01 24.19 -6.01
N LEU A 161 -6.06 23.37 -6.05
CA LEU A 161 -7.41 23.79 -6.38
C LEU A 161 -8.28 23.73 -5.12
N LYS A 162 -8.79 24.89 -4.69
CA LYS A 162 -9.72 24.99 -3.56
C LYS A 162 -11.15 25.24 -4.05
N LEU A 163 -12.07 24.43 -3.60
CA LEU A 163 -13.49 24.52 -3.97
C LEU A 163 -14.38 24.63 -2.74
N ASN A 164 -15.41 25.45 -2.82
CA ASN A 164 -16.52 25.39 -1.86
C ASN A 164 -17.50 24.27 -2.23
N ASN A 165 -18.46 24.02 -1.36
CA ASN A 165 -19.48 22.98 -1.53
C ASN A 165 -20.29 23.15 -2.83
N ALA A 166 -20.63 24.38 -3.22
CA ALA A 166 -21.42 24.63 -4.44
C ALA A 166 -20.63 24.25 -5.70
N ASN A 167 -19.37 24.69 -5.80
CA ASN A 167 -18.50 24.37 -6.93
C ASN A 167 -18.20 22.87 -7.02
N ALA A 168 -17.93 22.22 -5.87
CA ALA A 168 -17.62 20.80 -5.80
C ALA A 168 -18.83 19.90 -6.13
N ASN A 169 -20.05 20.38 -5.90
CA ASN A 169 -21.28 19.68 -6.27
C ASN A 169 -21.70 19.89 -7.73
N ASP A 170 -21.17 20.92 -8.40
CA ASP A 170 -21.53 21.30 -9.78
C ASP A 170 -20.44 20.91 -10.80
N LEU A 171 -19.56 19.95 -10.46
CA LEU A 171 -18.62 19.40 -11.43
C LEU A 171 -19.37 18.68 -12.55
N GLN A 172 -19.08 19.08 -13.79
CA GLN A 172 -19.87 18.66 -14.94
C GLN A 172 -19.49 17.24 -15.41
N GLY A 173 -20.48 16.48 -15.85
CA GLY A 173 -20.31 15.11 -16.33
C GLY A 173 -19.44 14.98 -17.58
N GLY A 174 -18.82 13.81 -17.75
CA GLY A 174 -17.92 13.50 -18.85
C GLY A 174 -16.58 14.25 -18.81
N CYS A 175 -16.29 15.01 -17.74
CA CYS A 175 -14.98 15.62 -17.54
C CYS A 175 -13.97 14.59 -17.01
N ASN A 176 -12.70 14.76 -17.38
CA ASN A 176 -11.59 14.03 -16.80
C ASN A 176 -10.72 14.99 -15.99
N TYR A 177 -10.47 14.64 -14.73
CA TYR A 177 -9.56 15.38 -13.85
C TYR A 177 -8.30 14.55 -13.65
N TYR A 178 -7.15 15.11 -14.04
CA TYR A 178 -5.84 14.51 -13.86
C TYR A 178 -5.08 15.32 -12.80
N ILE A 179 -4.91 14.74 -11.62
CA ILE A 179 -4.26 15.38 -10.47
C ILE A 179 -2.84 14.85 -10.39
N SER A 180 -1.86 15.64 -10.81
CA SER A 180 -0.46 15.21 -10.89
C SER A 180 0.15 15.05 -9.49
N PRO A 181 1.25 14.27 -9.36
CA PRO A 181 2.02 14.19 -8.12
C PRO A 181 2.37 15.57 -7.56
N GLY A 182 2.17 15.76 -6.25
CA GLY A 182 2.35 17.04 -5.57
C GLY A 182 1.25 18.08 -5.80
N ALA A 183 0.25 17.79 -6.63
CA ALA A 183 -0.93 18.64 -6.74
C ALA A 183 -1.97 18.30 -5.67
N LYS A 184 -2.86 19.27 -5.36
CA LYS A 184 -3.86 19.11 -4.31
C LYS A 184 -5.23 19.64 -4.73
N ILE A 185 -6.29 18.92 -4.36
CA ILE A 185 -7.67 19.43 -4.34
C ILE A 185 -8.12 19.51 -2.87
N GLU A 186 -8.56 20.71 -2.46
CA GLU A 186 -9.17 20.96 -1.17
C GLU A 186 -10.64 21.32 -1.36
N VAL A 187 -11.54 20.59 -0.72
CA VAL A 187 -12.98 20.85 -0.82
C VAL A 187 -13.56 21.12 0.56
N ASP A 188 -14.00 22.34 0.79
CA ASP A 188 -14.81 22.67 1.97
C ASP A 188 -16.26 22.29 1.71
N GLY A 189 -16.55 21.01 1.82
CA GLY A 189 -17.88 20.46 1.57
C GLY A 189 -17.89 19.08 0.96
N HIS A 190 -18.86 18.82 0.11
CA HIS A 190 -19.12 17.54 -0.52
C HIS A 190 -18.62 17.55 -1.98
N LEU A 191 -17.60 16.77 -2.27
CA LEU A 191 -17.13 16.52 -3.63
C LEU A 191 -17.99 15.44 -4.29
N ILE A 192 -18.67 15.80 -5.37
CA ILE A 192 -19.55 14.86 -6.08
C ILE A 192 -19.02 14.62 -7.50
N LEU A 193 -18.65 13.39 -7.78
CA LEU A 193 -18.36 12.93 -9.14
C LEU A 193 -19.63 12.32 -9.70
N ASN A 194 -20.14 12.84 -10.82
CA ASN A 194 -21.43 12.44 -11.36
C ASN A 194 -21.44 12.39 -12.89
N ASN A 195 -22.33 11.57 -13.46
CA ASN A 195 -22.60 11.51 -14.90
C ASN A 195 -21.36 11.25 -15.77
N GLY A 196 -20.56 10.23 -15.43
CA GLY A 196 -19.38 9.84 -16.20
C GLY A 196 -18.19 10.79 -16.04
N LEU A 197 -18.09 11.50 -14.90
CA LEU A 197 -16.88 12.22 -14.54
C LEU A 197 -15.82 11.21 -14.08
N HIS A 198 -14.63 11.30 -14.64
CA HIS A 198 -13.47 10.51 -14.22
C HIS A 198 -12.47 11.42 -13.48
N MET A 199 -12.00 10.95 -12.33
CA MET A 199 -11.00 11.66 -11.55
C MET A 199 -9.86 10.72 -11.19
N TYR A 200 -8.68 11.01 -11.74
CA TYR A 200 -7.46 10.23 -11.54
C TYR A 200 -6.53 11.00 -10.61
N ASN A 201 -6.36 10.51 -9.40
CA ASN A 201 -5.60 11.19 -8.35
C ASN A 201 -4.22 10.55 -8.14
N HIS A 202 -3.17 11.24 -8.58
CA HIS A 202 -1.78 10.97 -8.20
C HIS A 202 -1.25 12.01 -7.20
N GLY A 203 -2.09 12.97 -6.79
CA GLY A 203 -1.80 14.00 -5.80
C GLY A 203 -2.52 13.76 -4.48
N THR A 204 -3.03 14.81 -3.87
CA THR A 204 -3.79 14.75 -2.62
C THR A 204 -5.19 15.31 -2.79
N ILE A 205 -6.19 14.62 -2.25
CA ILE A 205 -7.56 15.14 -2.17
C ILE A 205 -7.98 15.18 -0.71
N GLU A 206 -8.48 16.33 -0.27
CA GLU A 206 -9.10 16.51 1.04
C GLU A 206 -10.52 17.03 0.86
N ALA A 207 -11.51 16.34 1.43
CA ALA A 207 -12.92 16.72 1.34
C ALA A 207 -13.66 16.36 2.64
N ASN A 208 -14.78 17.03 2.92
CA ASN A 208 -15.64 16.63 4.02
C ASN A 208 -16.46 15.39 3.67
N GLN A 209 -16.91 15.27 2.41
CA GLN A 209 -17.56 14.09 1.86
C GLN A 209 -17.12 13.89 0.41
N LEU A 210 -17.10 12.63 -0.05
CA LEU A 210 -16.84 12.28 -1.44
C LEU A 210 -17.86 11.25 -1.92
N SER A 211 -18.60 11.57 -2.98
CA SER A 211 -19.53 10.63 -3.62
C SER A 211 -19.17 10.40 -5.08
N VAL A 212 -19.21 9.14 -5.49
CA VAL A 212 -18.97 8.72 -6.87
C VAL A 212 -20.23 8.09 -7.43
N ASN A 213 -20.87 8.76 -8.38
CA ASN A 213 -22.21 8.45 -8.84
C ASN A 213 -22.29 8.23 -10.36
N ARG A 214 -23.26 7.44 -10.82
CA ARG A 214 -23.69 7.37 -12.23
C ARG A 214 -22.56 7.24 -13.24
N THR A 215 -21.95 6.08 -13.34
CA THR A 215 -20.87 5.77 -14.28
C THR A 215 -19.59 6.59 -14.09
N SER A 216 -19.48 7.32 -12.99
CA SER A 216 -18.25 8.05 -12.67
C SER A 216 -17.18 7.13 -12.09
N VAL A 217 -15.93 7.49 -12.31
CA VAL A 217 -14.77 6.74 -11.85
C VAL A 217 -13.90 7.63 -10.97
N PHE A 218 -13.54 7.11 -9.82
CA PHE A 218 -12.54 7.69 -8.96
C PHE A 218 -11.37 6.71 -8.81
N TYR A 219 -10.25 7.05 -9.40
CA TYR A 219 -9.01 6.27 -9.34
C TYR A 219 -7.98 6.99 -8.48
N ASN A 220 -7.48 6.35 -7.44
CA ASN A 220 -6.54 6.93 -6.49
C ASN A 220 -5.25 6.11 -6.41
N THR A 221 -4.11 6.74 -6.69
CA THR A 221 -2.79 6.14 -6.47
C THR A 221 -2.04 6.79 -5.30
N ASN A 222 -2.55 7.90 -4.74
CA ASN A 222 -1.88 8.59 -3.65
C ASN A 222 -2.81 8.81 -2.44
N ILE A 223 -3.02 10.02 -1.97
CA ILE A 223 -3.70 10.29 -0.70
C ILE A 223 -5.09 10.86 -0.91
N VAL A 224 -6.06 10.29 -0.22
CA VAL A 224 -7.41 10.83 -0.10
C VAL A 224 -7.83 10.86 1.36
N LYS A 225 -8.19 12.04 1.84
CA LYS A 225 -8.72 12.25 3.19
C LYS A 225 -10.17 12.73 3.10
N VAL A 226 -11.09 11.90 3.55
CA VAL A 226 -12.51 12.25 3.65
C VAL A 226 -12.90 12.32 5.13
N ASN A 227 -13.21 13.52 5.63
CA ASN A 227 -13.52 13.70 7.04
C ASN A 227 -14.85 13.06 7.46
N GLY A 228 -15.74 12.78 6.52
CA GLY A 228 -17.04 12.16 6.69
C GLY A 228 -17.23 10.91 5.84
N GLU A 229 -18.28 10.90 5.01
CA GLU A 229 -18.68 9.76 4.21
C GLU A 229 -17.99 9.74 2.86
N LEU A 230 -17.42 8.59 2.52
CA LEU A 230 -17.08 8.16 1.18
C LEU A 230 -18.21 7.27 0.68
N SER A 231 -18.80 7.57 -0.46
CA SER A 231 -19.92 6.77 -0.98
C SER A 231 -19.85 6.52 -2.47
N THR A 232 -20.45 5.39 -2.85
CA THR A 232 -20.80 5.12 -4.24
C THR A 232 -22.31 5.00 -4.35
N GLU A 233 -22.89 5.63 -5.34
CA GLU A 233 -24.33 5.57 -5.59
C GLU A 233 -24.63 5.39 -7.07
N ASN A 234 -25.70 4.65 -7.34
CA ASN A 234 -26.20 4.40 -8.68
C ASN A 234 -25.27 3.58 -9.60
N SER A 235 -25.80 3.18 -10.73
CA SER A 235 -25.24 2.16 -11.61
C SER A 235 -23.81 2.47 -12.08
N ASN A 236 -22.94 1.48 -11.94
CA ASN A 236 -21.61 1.43 -12.53
C ASN A 236 -20.64 2.55 -12.07
N SER A 237 -20.85 3.13 -10.91
CA SER A 237 -19.84 4.01 -10.30
C SER A 237 -18.70 3.17 -9.70
N GLN A 238 -17.47 3.69 -9.80
CA GLN A 238 -16.28 2.96 -9.38
C GLN A 238 -15.39 3.78 -8.47
N ILE A 239 -14.90 3.16 -7.40
CA ILE A 239 -13.77 3.64 -6.59
C ILE A 239 -12.66 2.60 -6.68
N ILE A 240 -11.50 2.97 -7.20
CA ILE A 240 -10.31 2.13 -7.26
C ILE A 240 -9.22 2.81 -6.44
N ASN A 241 -8.65 2.08 -5.48
CA ASN A 241 -7.63 2.62 -4.58
C ASN A 241 -6.35 1.80 -4.65
N ASP A 242 -5.35 2.35 -5.31
CA ASP A 242 -3.96 1.87 -5.32
C ASP A 242 -3.08 2.65 -4.32
N GLY A 243 -3.61 3.73 -3.74
CA GLY A 243 -2.99 4.58 -2.74
C GLY A 243 -3.54 4.39 -1.33
N VAL A 244 -3.74 5.49 -0.63
CA VAL A 244 -4.30 5.53 0.72
C VAL A 244 -5.59 6.33 0.74
N ILE A 245 -6.66 5.72 1.22
CA ILE A 245 -7.92 6.42 1.49
C ILE A 245 -8.24 6.34 2.98
N THR A 246 -8.54 7.48 3.59
CA THR A 246 -9.13 7.55 4.93
C THR A 246 -10.51 8.18 4.88
N ALA A 247 -11.48 7.58 5.59
CA ALA A 247 -12.83 8.13 5.71
C ALA A 247 -13.46 7.77 7.06
N THR A 248 -14.54 8.47 7.42
CA THR A 248 -15.30 8.09 8.61
C THR A 248 -16.25 6.94 8.30
N ARG A 249 -16.85 6.91 7.12
CA ARG A 249 -17.79 5.87 6.69
C ARG A 249 -17.55 5.55 5.22
N LEU A 250 -17.68 4.26 4.84
CA LEU A 250 -17.89 3.86 3.45
C LEU A 250 -19.31 3.34 3.30
N HIS A 251 -20.06 3.87 2.32
CA HIS A 251 -21.38 3.38 1.96
C HIS A 251 -21.42 3.04 0.47
N THR A 252 -21.80 1.80 0.15
CA THR A 252 -21.95 1.36 -1.23
C THR A 252 -23.41 1.10 -1.56
N ALA A 253 -23.92 1.73 -2.60
CA ALA A 253 -25.31 1.60 -3.02
C ALA A 253 -25.44 1.52 -4.55
N GLY A 254 -26.52 0.88 -5.02
CA GLY A 254 -27.00 1.01 -6.39
C GLY A 254 -26.15 0.39 -7.50
N SER A 255 -25.66 -0.84 -7.38
CA SER A 255 -24.83 -1.53 -8.39
C SER A 255 -23.49 -0.81 -8.63
N SER A 256 -22.83 -0.43 -7.57
CA SER A 256 -21.54 0.25 -7.58
C SER A 256 -20.38 -0.67 -7.25
N HIS A 257 -19.16 -0.19 -7.45
CA HIS A 257 -17.97 -1.03 -7.40
C HIS A 257 -16.86 -0.33 -6.62
N VAL A 258 -16.28 -1.02 -5.64
CA VAL A 258 -15.15 -0.54 -4.82
C VAL A 258 -14.03 -1.58 -4.83
N GLN A 259 -12.84 -1.18 -5.22
CA GLN A 259 -11.64 -2.00 -5.15
C GLN A 259 -10.55 -1.29 -4.36
N ASN A 260 -10.04 -1.96 -3.33
CA ASN A 260 -8.89 -1.52 -2.57
C ASN A 260 -7.68 -2.42 -2.86
N ASN A 261 -6.68 -1.90 -3.54
CA ASN A 261 -5.44 -2.61 -3.85
C ASN A 261 -4.32 -2.28 -2.86
N ASN A 262 -4.48 -1.20 -2.06
CA ASN A 262 -3.46 -0.78 -1.12
C ASN A 262 -4.04 -0.60 0.30
N THR A 263 -4.26 0.60 0.75
CA THR A 263 -4.71 0.87 2.12
C THR A 263 -6.01 1.67 2.12
N MET A 264 -7.03 1.14 2.80
CA MET A 264 -8.26 1.88 3.05
C MET A 264 -8.60 1.78 4.53
N ALA A 265 -8.70 2.93 5.20
CA ALA A 265 -8.98 3.02 6.63
C ALA A 265 -10.28 3.79 6.89
N ILE A 266 -11.31 3.08 7.32
CA ILE A 266 -12.63 3.61 7.66
C ILE A 266 -12.76 3.62 9.18
N SER A 267 -12.82 4.80 9.78
CA SER A 267 -12.86 4.91 11.24
C SER A 267 -14.20 4.50 11.87
N GLY A 268 -15.29 4.53 11.11
CA GLY A 268 -16.64 4.08 11.48
C GLY A 268 -17.06 2.84 10.70
N ASN A 269 -18.20 2.88 10.03
CA ASN A 269 -18.79 1.73 9.37
C ASN A 269 -18.43 1.63 7.89
N THR A 270 -18.32 0.39 7.42
CA THR A 270 -18.44 0.02 6.02
C THR A 270 -19.78 -0.66 5.83
N ASP A 271 -20.67 -0.07 5.02
CA ASP A 271 -22.02 -0.55 4.76
C ASP A 271 -22.16 -1.00 3.30
N ILE A 272 -22.47 -2.29 3.12
CA ILE A 272 -22.78 -2.92 1.83
C ILE A 272 -24.22 -3.44 1.94
N ASP A 273 -25.19 -2.56 1.66
CA ASP A 273 -26.61 -2.82 1.92
C ASP A 273 -27.52 -2.86 0.67
N SER A 274 -26.94 -2.63 -0.51
CA SER A 274 -27.67 -2.63 -1.78
C SER A 274 -27.21 -3.75 -2.70
N ASN A 275 -28.11 -4.25 -3.51
CA ASN A 275 -27.85 -5.35 -4.44
C ASN A 275 -26.92 -5.00 -5.59
N ASN A 276 -26.23 -6.01 -6.13
CA ASN A 276 -25.32 -5.96 -7.28
C ASN A 276 -24.11 -5.03 -7.09
N ASN A 277 -23.70 -4.76 -5.86
CA ASN A 277 -22.42 -4.11 -5.59
C ASN A 277 -21.26 -5.10 -5.75
N THR A 278 -20.09 -4.58 -6.10
CA THR A 278 -18.84 -5.32 -6.04
C THR A 278 -17.91 -4.60 -5.06
N TRP A 279 -17.44 -5.33 -4.05
CA TRP A 279 -16.46 -4.84 -3.09
C TRP A 279 -15.29 -5.81 -3.06
N VAL A 280 -14.08 -5.33 -3.34
CA VAL A 280 -12.86 -6.15 -3.41
C VAL A 280 -11.76 -5.52 -2.58
N ASN A 281 -11.16 -6.31 -1.72
CA ASN A 281 -9.98 -5.90 -0.96
C ASN A 281 -8.77 -6.77 -1.31
N ASN A 282 -7.85 -6.22 -2.08
CA ASN A 282 -6.56 -6.82 -2.43
C ASN A 282 -5.42 -6.35 -1.52
N GLY A 283 -5.66 -5.37 -0.65
CA GLY A 283 -4.69 -4.76 0.24
C GLY A 283 -5.06 -4.85 1.72
N MET A 284 -4.72 -3.83 2.47
CA MET A 284 -5.11 -3.70 3.87
C MET A 284 -6.37 -2.84 3.98
N TYR A 285 -7.41 -3.40 4.56
CA TYR A 285 -8.66 -2.70 4.84
C TYR A 285 -8.95 -2.71 6.34
N THR A 286 -9.21 -1.55 6.91
CA THR A 286 -9.57 -1.41 8.33
C THR A 286 -10.89 -0.67 8.45
N THR A 287 -11.81 -1.18 9.28
CA THR A 287 -13.08 -0.52 9.60
C THR A 287 -13.48 -0.78 11.04
N ASN A 288 -14.35 0.06 11.61
CA ASN A 288 -14.90 -0.22 12.93
C ASN A 288 -15.96 -1.32 12.86
N LYS A 289 -16.93 -1.18 11.95
CA LYS A 289 -17.93 -2.23 11.66
C LYS A 289 -17.97 -2.52 10.18
N PHE A 290 -18.12 -3.79 9.84
CA PHE A 290 -18.36 -4.23 8.46
C PHE A 290 -19.76 -4.81 8.40
N ILE A 291 -20.65 -4.19 7.65
CA ILE A 291 -22.08 -4.53 7.57
C ILE A 291 -22.40 -4.98 6.14
N TYR A 292 -22.67 -6.27 5.96
CA TYR A 292 -22.99 -6.87 4.67
C TYR A 292 -24.41 -7.44 4.69
N MET A 293 -25.33 -6.76 3.99
CA MET A 293 -26.76 -7.06 4.03
C MET A 293 -27.40 -7.34 2.65
N ALA A 294 -26.60 -7.57 1.62
CA ALA A 294 -27.11 -7.67 0.26
C ALA A 294 -26.64 -8.96 -0.45
N GLY A 295 -27.48 -9.95 -0.50
CA GLY A 295 -27.15 -11.32 -0.96
C GLY A 295 -26.82 -11.50 -2.44
N SER A 296 -26.90 -10.45 -3.27
CA SER A 296 -26.49 -10.47 -4.68
C SER A 296 -25.19 -9.69 -4.95
N CYS A 297 -24.49 -9.25 -3.91
CA CYS A 297 -23.22 -8.56 -4.05
C CYS A 297 -22.05 -9.54 -4.20
N ASP A 298 -21.00 -9.09 -4.90
CA ASP A 298 -19.71 -9.78 -4.99
C ASP A 298 -18.76 -9.14 -3.98
N VAL A 299 -18.65 -9.73 -2.79
CA VAL A 299 -17.86 -9.20 -1.66
C VAL A 299 -16.69 -10.12 -1.39
N ILE A 300 -15.49 -9.64 -1.75
CA ILE A 300 -14.27 -10.45 -1.82
C ILE A 300 -13.16 -9.82 -0.98
N ASN A 301 -12.59 -10.59 -0.08
CA ASN A 301 -11.37 -10.24 0.63
C ASN A 301 -10.21 -11.13 0.17
N ASN A 302 -9.31 -10.56 -0.61
CA ASN A 302 -8.12 -11.25 -1.14
C ASN A 302 -6.88 -11.07 -0.25
N CYS A 303 -6.91 -10.17 0.75
CA CYS A 303 -5.78 -9.94 1.63
C CYS A 303 -6.20 -9.75 3.09
N LYS A 304 -6.04 -8.60 3.68
CA LYS A 304 -6.25 -8.38 5.12
C LYS A 304 -7.42 -7.43 5.38
N LEU A 305 -8.42 -7.92 6.09
CA LEU A 305 -9.56 -7.13 6.57
C LEU A 305 -9.54 -7.12 8.10
N ILE A 306 -9.45 -5.94 8.69
CA ILE A 306 -9.51 -5.73 10.14
C ILE A 306 -10.79 -4.98 10.49
N VAL A 307 -11.67 -5.63 11.25
CA VAL A 307 -12.91 -5.05 11.76
C VAL A 307 -12.79 -4.89 13.27
N LYS A 308 -12.69 -3.67 13.76
CA LYS A 308 -12.36 -3.39 15.17
C LYS A 308 -13.47 -3.78 16.15
N ASP A 309 -14.75 -3.74 15.73
CA ASP A 309 -15.90 -4.03 16.57
C ASP A 309 -16.66 -5.28 16.06
N ASN A 310 -17.54 -5.14 15.08
CA ASN A 310 -18.41 -6.22 14.65
C ASN A 310 -18.42 -6.42 13.13
N PHE A 311 -18.18 -7.65 12.71
CA PHE A 311 -18.48 -8.10 11.36
C PHE A 311 -19.91 -8.65 11.34
N PHE A 312 -20.80 -7.93 10.67
CA PHE A 312 -22.21 -8.31 10.56
C PHE A 312 -22.54 -8.79 9.14
N ILE A 313 -23.20 -9.94 9.03
CA ILE A 313 -23.69 -10.49 7.76
C ILE A 313 -25.11 -11.00 7.90
N ASP A 314 -26.00 -10.50 7.04
CA ASP A 314 -27.38 -10.97 6.84
C ASP A 314 -27.75 -10.77 5.36
N LEU A 315 -27.81 -11.86 4.61
CA LEU A 315 -27.95 -11.79 3.16
C LEU A 315 -29.40 -11.81 2.67
N GLY A 316 -30.36 -11.74 3.57
CA GLY A 316 -31.78 -11.82 3.25
C GLY A 316 -32.24 -13.24 2.86
N ASP A 317 -33.45 -13.38 2.31
CA ASP A 317 -34.12 -14.68 2.18
C ASP A 317 -33.53 -15.64 1.14
N THR A 318 -32.89 -15.12 0.11
CA THR A 318 -32.38 -15.92 -1.01
C THR A 318 -31.03 -15.40 -1.52
N PRO A 319 -29.95 -15.58 -0.74
CA PRO A 319 -28.63 -15.11 -1.16
C PRO A 319 -28.15 -15.88 -2.40
N VAL A 320 -27.64 -15.15 -3.38
CA VAL A 320 -26.98 -15.70 -4.56
C VAL A 320 -25.48 -15.87 -4.29
N ASN A 321 -24.90 -14.89 -3.61
CA ASN A 321 -23.48 -14.82 -3.25
C ASN A 321 -23.32 -14.84 -1.73
N GLY A 322 -22.04 -14.86 -1.30
CA GLY A 322 -21.64 -14.76 0.10
C GLY A 322 -20.38 -13.92 0.24
N PHE A 323 -19.92 -13.75 1.46
CA PHE A 323 -18.61 -13.18 1.72
C PHE A 323 -17.53 -14.18 1.30
N ARG A 324 -16.60 -13.78 0.44
CA ARG A 324 -15.58 -14.65 -0.13
C ARG A 324 -14.18 -14.22 0.35
N MET A 325 -13.39 -15.17 0.75
CA MET A 325 -11.99 -15.01 1.14
C MET A 325 -11.10 -15.80 0.19
N ASP A 326 -10.08 -15.16 -0.34
CA ASP A 326 -9.07 -15.83 -1.18
C ASP A 326 -8.12 -16.70 -0.34
N ALA A 327 -7.38 -17.55 -1.03
CA ALA A 327 -6.34 -18.37 -0.40
C ALA A 327 -5.31 -17.49 0.32
N GLY A 328 -5.02 -17.85 1.58
CA GLY A 328 -4.04 -17.12 2.40
C GLY A 328 -4.49 -15.75 2.92
N SER A 329 -5.73 -15.32 2.62
CA SER A 329 -6.27 -14.06 3.16
C SER A 329 -6.69 -14.16 4.62
N CYS A 330 -6.91 -13.02 5.27
CA CYS A 330 -7.29 -12.98 6.67
C CYS A 330 -8.40 -11.96 6.93
N VAL A 331 -9.35 -12.36 7.77
CA VAL A 331 -10.27 -11.45 8.46
C VAL A 331 -9.99 -11.53 9.95
N MET A 332 -9.88 -10.39 10.61
CA MET A 332 -9.86 -10.29 12.07
C MET A 332 -10.97 -9.36 12.53
N THR A 333 -11.76 -9.80 13.48
CA THR A 333 -12.85 -9.00 14.07
C THR A 333 -12.96 -9.24 15.57
N ASN A 334 -13.46 -8.25 16.30
CA ASN A 334 -13.75 -8.46 17.74
C ASN A 334 -14.94 -9.41 17.90
N THR A 335 -16.04 -9.16 17.18
CA THR A 335 -17.21 -10.04 17.16
C THR A 335 -17.67 -10.33 15.73
N LEU A 336 -18.24 -11.51 15.51
CA LEU A 336 -18.93 -11.90 14.28
C LEU A 336 -20.40 -12.12 14.59
N THR A 337 -21.28 -11.47 13.85
CA THR A 337 -22.72 -11.72 13.89
C THR A 337 -23.20 -12.12 12.50
N ALA A 338 -23.48 -13.40 12.30
CA ALA A 338 -24.04 -13.92 11.07
C ALA A 338 -25.46 -14.41 11.34
N THR A 339 -26.45 -13.77 10.72
CA THR A 339 -27.88 -14.07 10.93
C THR A 339 -28.56 -14.34 9.60
N GLY A 340 -29.70 -15.02 9.67
CA GLY A 340 -30.47 -15.35 8.47
C GLY A 340 -29.77 -16.38 7.57
N PRO A 341 -30.07 -16.42 6.28
CA PRO A 341 -29.27 -17.10 5.30
C PRO A 341 -27.93 -16.36 5.10
N PHE A 342 -26.82 -17.03 5.35
CA PHE A 342 -25.50 -16.46 5.11
C PHE A 342 -24.54 -17.51 4.55
N PHE A 343 -23.57 -17.03 3.76
CA PHE A 343 -22.42 -17.80 3.31
C PHE A 343 -21.14 -17.04 3.58
N ILE A 344 -20.16 -17.73 4.14
CA ILE A 344 -18.76 -17.31 4.20
C ILE A 344 -17.95 -18.39 3.50
N TYR A 345 -17.35 -18.05 2.36
CA TYR A 345 -16.50 -18.94 1.58
C TYR A 345 -15.04 -18.61 1.85
N MET A 346 -14.28 -19.59 2.29
CA MET A 346 -12.89 -19.45 2.68
C MET A 346 -12.00 -20.22 1.70
N GLY A 347 -11.02 -19.55 1.10
CA GLY A 347 -9.98 -20.19 0.31
C GLY A 347 -8.97 -20.96 1.19
N GLY A 348 -8.22 -21.88 0.60
CA GLY A 348 -7.21 -22.66 1.34
C GLY A 348 -6.17 -21.76 2.02
N GLY A 349 -5.77 -22.10 3.24
CA GLY A 349 -4.82 -21.29 4.00
C GLY A 349 -5.36 -19.96 4.51
N SER A 350 -6.66 -19.66 4.37
CA SER A 350 -7.25 -18.43 4.90
C SER A 350 -7.64 -18.55 6.37
N LEU A 351 -7.63 -17.41 7.07
CA LEU A 351 -7.94 -17.31 8.50
C LEU A 351 -9.09 -16.31 8.72
N PHE A 352 -10.18 -16.78 9.34
CA PHE A 352 -11.21 -15.90 9.92
C PHE A 352 -11.06 -15.94 11.44
N LYS A 353 -10.55 -14.85 12.02
CA LYS A 353 -10.29 -14.74 13.45
C LYS A 353 -11.31 -13.81 14.12
N VAL A 354 -11.98 -14.32 15.16
CA VAL A 354 -12.92 -13.59 16.01
C VAL A 354 -12.35 -13.55 17.43
N GLU A 355 -11.99 -12.38 17.91
CA GLU A 355 -11.30 -12.23 19.20
C GLU A 355 -12.19 -12.59 20.40
N GLU A 356 -13.50 -12.37 20.31
CA GLU A 356 -14.45 -12.66 21.37
C GLU A 356 -15.51 -13.70 20.94
N THR A 357 -16.62 -13.26 20.39
CA THR A 357 -17.76 -14.18 20.13
C THR A 357 -18.19 -14.15 18.67
N ALA A 358 -18.28 -15.33 18.07
CA ALA A 358 -18.97 -15.57 16.81
C ALA A 358 -20.39 -16.06 17.07
N THR A 359 -21.39 -15.25 16.75
CA THR A 359 -22.82 -15.61 16.79
C THR A 359 -23.27 -16.01 15.41
N LEU A 360 -23.61 -17.31 15.24
CA LEU A 360 -23.92 -17.91 13.95
C LEU A 360 -25.37 -18.43 13.96
N ASN A 361 -26.32 -17.65 13.51
CA ASN A 361 -27.75 -17.94 13.55
C ASN A 361 -28.31 -18.19 12.15
N ALA A 362 -27.99 -19.33 11.54
CA ALA A 362 -28.58 -19.73 10.27
C ALA A 362 -30.09 -19.98 10.40
N THR A 363 -30.87 -19.48 9.45
CA THR A 363 -32.33 -19.64 9.44
C THR A 363 -32.80 -20.76 8.50
N LYS A 364 -31.91 -21.36 7.73
CA LYS A 364 -32.18 -22.49 6.82
C LYS A 364 -31.00 -23.44 6.79
N ALA A 365 -31.25 -24.70 6.47
CA ALA A 365 -30.22 -25.70 6.26
C ALA A 365 -29.26 -25.33 5.12
N ASN A 366 -28.01 -25.76 5.24
CA ASN A 366 -26.91 -25.52 4.30
C ASN A 366 -26.37 -24.10 4.24
N TYR A 367 -26.77 -23.21 5.11
CA TYR A 367 -26.12 -21.90 5.28
C TYR A 367 -25.03 -22.00 6.33
N GLY A 368 -23.91 -21.30 6.10
CA GLY A 368 -22.77 -21.35 7.03
C GLY A 368 -21.44 -20.98 6.40
N ILE A 369 -20.39 -21.67 6.83
CA ILE A 369 -19.00 -21.38 6.50
C ILE A 369 -18.38 -22.55 5.76
N TYR A 370 -17.82 -22.29 4.58
CA TYR A 370 -17.30 -23.31 3.69
C TYR A 370 -15.89 -23.01 3.24
N ASN A 371 -14.99 -23.98 3.39
CA ASN A 371 -13.74 -23.95 2.66
C ASN A 371 -14.00 -24.41 1.22
N VAL A 372 -13.57 -23.59 0.25
CA VAL A 372 -13.69 -23.86 -1.19
C VAL A 372 -12.33 -24.14 -1.84
N GLY A 373 -11.24 -24.22 -1.06
CA GLY A 373 -9.91 -24.53 -1.51
C GLY A 373 -9.47 -25.96 -1.20
N ASP A 374 -8.30 -26.31 -1.69
CA ASP A 374 -7.69 -27.64 -1.48
C ASP A 374 -6.92 -27.78 -0.15
N GLU A 375 -6.53 -26.65 0.45
CA GLU A 375 -5.84 -26.59 1.74
C GLU A 375 -6.82 -26.26 2.87
N TRP A 376 -6.45 -26.56 4.10
CA TRP A 376 -7.26 -26.22 5.27
C TRP A 376 -7.33 -24.72 5.48
N SER A 377 -8.53 -24.20 5.76
CA SER A 377 -8.76 -22.87 6.31
C SER A 377 -9.18 -22.95 7.78
N VAL A 378 -9.11 -21.84 8.49
CA VAL A 378 -9.40 -21.79 9.94
C VAL A 378 -10.43 -20.71 10.25
N LEU A 379 -11.49 -21.10 10.97
CA LEU A 379 -12.31 -20.20 11.76
C LEU A 379 -11.85 -20.31 13.21
N GLU A 380 -11.24 -19.25 13.73
CA GLU A 380 -10.83 -19.13 15.13
C GLU A 380 -11.76 -18.17 15.87
N ALA A 381 -12.28 -18.57 17.02
CA ALA A 381 -13.02 -17.66 17.89
C ALA A 381 -12.79 -18.02 19.35
N LYS A 382 -12.89 -17.08 20.28
CA LYS A 382 -12.90 -17.39 21.70
C LYS A 382 -14.18 -18.15 22.06
N ASN A 383 -15.33 -17.64 21.62
CA ASN A 383 -16.60 -18.30 21.81
C ASN A 383 -17.35 -18.42 20.48
N ILE A 384 -17.97 -19.56 20.23
CA ILE A 384 -18.93 -19.73 19.14
C ILE A 384 -20.30 -20.03 19.73
N VAL A 385 -21.30 -19.25 19.37
CA VAL A 385 -22.70 -19.47 19.66
C VAL A 385 -23.40 -19.76 18.33
N ALA A 386 -23.82 -20.99 18.12
CA ALA A 386 -24.42 -21.43 16.87
C ALA A 386 -25.87 -21.90 17.08
N GLY A 387 -26.78 -21.43 16.22
CA GLY A 387 -28.20 -21.76 16.26
C GLY A 387 -29.03 -20.87 17.17
N THR A 388 -30.36 -20.93 17.01
CA THR A 388 -31.33 -20.20 17.82
C THR A 388 -32.20 -21.16 18.60
N GLU A 389 -32.61 -20.80 19.82
CA GLU A 389 -33.45 -21.63 20.72
C GLU A 389 -34.77 -22.12 20.11
N ASN A 390 -35.25 -21.50 19.04
CA ASN A 390 -36.62 -21.70 18.59
C ASN A 390 -36.80 -22.14 17.12
N GLN A 391 -35.75 -22.28 16.32
CA GLN A 391 -35.92 -22.50 14.87
C GLN A 391 -35.27 -23.75 14.28
N GLY A 392 -34.45 -24.46 15.00
CA GLY A 392 -33.96 -25.79 14.59
C GLY A 392 -33.10 -25.84 13.32
N TYR A 393 -32.50 -24.73 12.93
CA TYR A 393 -31.62 -24.67 11.75
C TYR A 393 -30.16 -24.77 12.14
N GLU A 394 -29.43 -25.53 11.35
CA GLU A 394 -28.06 -25.91 11.58
C GLU A 394 -27.11 -24.99 10.88
N VAL A 395 -26.06 -24.52 11.55
CA VAL A 395 -24.92 -23.89 10.89
C VAL A 395 -24.08 -24.98 10.23
N THR A 396 -23.88 -24.86 8.93
CA THR A 396 -23.07 -25.81 8.18
C THR A 396 -21.60 -25.36 8.15
N TYR A 397 -20.71 -26.26 8.54
CA TYR A 397 -19.28 -26.14 8.28
C TYR A 397 -18.91 -27.12 7.19
N GLY A 398 -18.36 -26.66 6.06
CA GLY A 398 -18.10 -27.51 4.91
C GLY A 398 -16.69 -27.42 4.35
N GLY A 399 -16.22 -28.52 3.74
CA GLY A 399 -14.89 -28.60 3.17
C GLY A 399 -13.77 -28.76 4.21
N LYS A 400 -12.54 -28.43 3.82
CA LYS A 400 -11.36 -28.51 4.71
C LYS A 400 -11.29 -27.30 5.63
N ILE A 401 -12.21 -27.17 6.57
CA ILE A 401 -12.26 -26.09 7.55
C ILE A 401 -11.97 -26.62 8.96
N ALA A 402 -11.05 -26.00 9.66
CA ALA A 402 -10.85 -26.19 11.09
C ALA A 402 -11.57 -25.08 11.85
N VAL A 403 -12.52 -25.48 12.69
CA VAL A 403 -13.22 -24.58 13.59
C VAL A 403 -12.58 -24.69 14.96
N VAL A 404 -12.04 -23.60 15.48
CA VAL A 404 -11.27 -23.57 16.72
C VAL A 404 -11.91 -22.57 17.67
N ALA A 405 -12.32 -23.03 18.86
CA ALA A 405 -12.91 -22.17 19.87
C ALA A 405 -12.60 -22.68 21.28
N GLU A 406 -12.51 -21.78 22.25
CA GLU A 406 -12.47 -22.13 23.67
C GLU A 406 -13.81 -22.72 24.11
N THR A 407 -14.91 -22.12 23.64
CA THR A 407 -16.26 -22.65 23.85
C THR A 407 -17.04 -22.64 22.56
N HIS A 408 -17.69 -23.75 22.27
CA HIS A 408 -18.61 -23.86 21.15
C HIS A 408 -19.93 -24.38 21.66
N PHE A 409 -20.94 -23.53 21.73
CA PHE A 409 -22.26 -23.87 22.21
C PHE A 409 -23.23 -23.98 21.04
N PRO A 410 -23.74 -25.16 20.74
CA PRO A 410 -25.07 -25.26 20.19
C PRO A 410 -26.01 -24.79 21.30
N GLN A 411 -26.56 -23.58 21.19
CA GLN A 411 -27.59 -23.17 22.12
C GLN A 411 -28.88 -23.93 21.83
N GLY A 412 -29.39 -24.55 22.86
CA GLY A 412 -30.75 -24.88 22.94
C GLY A 412 -31.10 -26.31 22.63
N TYR A 413 -31.99 -26.81 23.29
CA TYR A 413 -32.68 -28.08 23.40
C TYR A 413 -31.86 -29.19 24.09
N SER A 414 -32.18 -29.34 25.33
CA SER A 414 -31.83 -30.51 26.11
C SER A 414 -32.21 -31.79 25.35
N GLY A 415 -31.27 -32.41 24.72
CA GLY A 415 -31.36 -33.79 24.27
C GLY A 415 -31.47 -34.06 22.78
N GLN A 416 -31.39 -33.08 21.89
CA GLN A 416 -31.28 -33.32 20.45
C GLN A 416 -30.11 -32.56 19.84
N TYR A 417 -29.23 -33.31 19.21
CA TYR A 417 -28.18 -32.86 18.31
C TYR A 417 -28.80 -32.30 17.02
N PRO A 418 -28.09 -31.60 16.27
CA PRO A 418 -27.19 -30.49 16.45
C PRO A 418 -27.57 -29.36 15.53
N TYR A 419 -27.30 -28.18 15.95
CA TYR A 419 -27.32 -27.00 15.09
C TYR A 419 -26.03 -26.86 14.27
N ILE A 420 -25.23 -27.93 14.17
CA ILE A 420 -23.94 -27.93 13.46
C ILE A 420 -23.92 -29.13 12.50
N ASP A 421 -23.88 -28.84 11.21
CA ASP A 421 -23.69 -29.83 10.16
C ASP A 421 -22.24 -29.79 9.64
N PHE A 422 -21.52 -30.90 9.78
CA PHE A 422 -20.18 -31.05 9.22
C PHE A 422 -20.25 -31.81 7.90
N LYS A 423 -19.82 -31.15 6.80
CA LYS A 423 -19.77 -31.76 5.48
C LYS A 423 -18.36 -31.78 4.94
N ASN A 424 -18.04 -32.80 4.13
CA ASN A 424 -16.82 -32.88 3.33
C ASN A 424 -15.50 -32.70 4.10
N GLY A 425 -15.42 -33.31 5.29
CA GLY A 425 -14.17 -33.35 6.06
C GLY A 425 -13.96 -32.18 7.01
N ALA A 426 -14.94 -31.31 7.20
CA ALA A 426 -14.85 -30.29 8.24
C ALA A 426 -14.65 -30.89 9.63
N SER A 427 -13.89 -30.22 10.47
CA SER A 427 -13.64 -30.64 11.85
C SER A 427 -13.64 -29.49 12.84
N ILE A 428 -14.07 -29.77 14.08
CA ILE A 428 -13.91 -28.84 15.22
C ILE A 428 -12.72 -29.27 16.04
N ALA A 429 -11.80 -28.35 16.31
CA ALA A 429 -10.81 -28.48 17.37
C ALA A 429 -11.24 -27.58 18.52
N ASN A 430 -11.77 -28.15 19.60
CA ASN A 430 -12.04 -27.42 20.83
C ASN A 430 -10.84 -27.62 21.77
N ILE A 431 -10.23 -26.55 22.20
CA ILE A 431 -9.03 -26.60 23.04
C ILE A 431 -9.39 -26.90 24.51
N TYR A 432 -10.63 -26.60 24.94
CA TYR A 432 -11.00 -26.63 26.36
C TYR A 432 -12.33 -27.31 26.72
N ALA A 433 -13.11 -27.82 25.76
CA ALA A 433 -14.38 -28.46 26.12
C ALA A 433 -14.19 -29.94 26.46
N GLU A 434 -14.53 -30.32 27.68
CA GLU A 434 -14.71 -31.72 28.08
C GLU A 434 -15.83 -32.35 27.23
N GLY A 435 -15.47 -33.31 26.37
CA GLY A 435 -16.43 -34.18 25.70
C GLY A 435 -16.53 -34.11 24.18
N PHE A 436 -15.83 -33.19 23.50
CA PHE A 436 -15.74 -33.20 22.05
C PHE A 436 -14.40 -33.76 21.58
N SER A 437 -14.41 -34.97 21.06
CA SER A 437 -13.23 -35.57 20.42
C SER A 437 -13.48 -35.74 18.94
N TYR A 438 -13.31 -34.67 18.18
CA TYR A 438 -13.07 -34.81 16.75
C TYR A 438 -11.56 -34.72 16.48
N GLY A 439 -11.08 -35.59 15.59
CA GLY A 439 -9.66 -35.68 15.27
C GLY A 439 -9.12 -34.29 14.91
N LYS A 440 -8.14 -33.86 15.71
CA LYS A 440 -7.50 -32.54 15.59
C LYS A 440 -6.64 -32.52 14.33
N PRO A 441 -7.02 -31.90 13.20
CA PRO A 441 -6.03 -31.65 12.18
C PRO A 441 -5.02 -30.66 12.75
N SER A 442 -3.73 -31.00 12.66
CA SER A 442 -2.70 -29.99 12.90
C SER A 442 -2.69 -29.04 11.72
N VAL A 443 -3.56 -28.03 11.78
CA VAL A 443 -3.64 -26.99 10.76
C VAL A 443 -2.71 -25.87 11.17
N THR A 444 -1.86 -25.47 10.24
CA THR A 444 -1.02 -24.29 10.38
C THR A 444 -1.29 -23.36 9.19
N ILE A 445 -1.47 -22.09 9.47
CA ILE A 445 -1.51 -21.04 8.46
C ILE A 445 -0.30 -20.16 8.66
N ALA A 446 0.50 -19.98 7.62
CA ALA A 446 1.68 -19.14 7.69
C ALA A 446 1.27 -17.67 7.92
N GLN A 447 2.05 -16.95 8.72
CA GLN A 447 1.95 -15.51 8.81
C GLN A 447 2.49 -14.89 7.52
N THR A 448 1.73 -13.96 6.93
CA THR A 448 2.07 -13.22 5.72
C THR A 448 1.63 -11.76 5.89
N SER A 449 1.88 -10.92 4.89
CA SER A 449 1.27 -9.58 4.86
C SER A 449 -0.26 -9.62 4.89
N CYS A 450 -0.85 -10.66 4.30
CA CYS A 450 -2.30 -10.84 4.22
C CYS A 450 -2.89 -11.71 5.34
N SER A 451 -2.08 -12.34 6.20
CA SER A 451 -2.55 -13.21 7.27
C SER A 451 -1.75 -13.07 8.56
N PHE A 452 -2.45 -13.09 9.70
CA PHE A 452 -1.82 -13.13 11.02
C PHE A 452 -1.22 -14.50 11.36
N GLY A 453 -1.53 -15.52 10.55
CA GLY A 453 -1.13 -16.90 10.81
C GLY A 453 -1.96 -17.59 11.89
N PHE A 454 -1.96 -18.94 11.90
CA PHE A 454 -2.65 -19.77 12.89
C PHE A 454 -1.92 -21.10 13.13
N GLY A 455 -2.00 -21.63 14.37
CA GLY A 455 -1.68 -23.02 14.75
C GLY A 455 -0.22 -23.45 14.61
N GLY A 456 0.49 -22.75 13.81
CA GLY A 456 1.92 -22.76 13.84
C GLY A 456 2.34 -21.80 14.92
N GLY A 457 2.58 -22.30 16.13
CA GLY A 457 3.75 -21.75 16.72
C GLY A 457 4.85 -22.05 15.70
N ASP A 458 5.05 -21.22 14.69
CA ASP A 458 6.32 -21.22 14.00
C ASP A 458 7.30 -21.01 15.14
N VAL A 459 8.07 -22.06 15.44
CA VAL A 459 9.06 -22.02 16.53
C VAL A 459 9.98 -20.83 16.24
N ASN A 460 9.89 -20.29 15.02
CA ASN A 460 10.73 -19.24 14.48
C ASN A 460 9.97 -18.26 13.52
N PRO A 461 8.92 -17.55 13.99
CA PRO A 461 8.16 -16.66 13.13
C PRO A 461 9.01 -15.49 12.62
N VAL A 462 8.61 -14.93 11.48
CA VAL A 462 9.16 -13.68 10.99
C VAL A 462 8.79 -12.55 11.95
N ILE A 463 9.81 -11.84 12.45
CA ILE A 463 9.64 -10.71 13.37
C ILE A 463 9.88 -9.36 12.69
N ALA A 464 10.62 -9.34 11.59
CA ALA A 464 10.83 -8.13 10.79
C ALA A 464 11.12 -8.52 9.34
N GLN A 465 10.63 -7.69 8.41
CA GLN A 465 10.97 -7.79 7.01
C GLN A 465 10.85 -6.42 6.32
N GLY A 466 11.64 -6.21 5.27
CA GLY A 466 11.63 -4.95 4.51
C GLY A 466 12.62 -5.00 3.36
N ARG A 467 12.49 -4.05 2.44
CA ARG A 467 13.47 -3.77 1.41
C ARG A 467 14.42 -2.70 1.89
N ILE A 468 15.71 -2.92 1.79
CA ILE A 468 16.73 -1.95 2.15
C ILE A 468 17.38 -1.44 0.87
N ILE A 469 17.38 -0.12 0.72
CA ILE A 469 17.97 0.63 -0.40
C ILE A 469 19.08 1.51 0.14
N CYS A 470 20.19 1.64 -0.58
CA CYS A 470 21.41 2.25 -0.03
C CYS A 470 22.16 3.12 -1.02
N GLU A 471 22.90 4.10 -0.45
CA GLU A 471 23.90 4.95 -1.09
C GLU A 471 25.29 4.58 -0.62
N ASP A 472 26.23 4.35 -1.52
CA ASP A 472 27.62 3.93 -1.20
C ASP A 472 28.56 5.11 -0.88
N LEU A 473 28.12 6.35 -1.05
CA LEU A 473 28.87 7.60 -0.86
C LEU A 473 30.08 7.76 -1.81
N GLY A 474 30.11 7.04 -2.92
CA GLY A 474 31.25 6.98 -3.82
C GLY A 474 31.75 8.31 -4.37
N THR A 475 30.88 9.26 -4.62
CA THR A 475 31.18 10.64 -5.01
C THR A 475 30.29 11.65 -4.28
N ILE A 476 29.79 11.25 -3.11
CA ILE A 476 28.85 12.00 -2.26
C ILE A 476 27.50 12.19 -2.96
N GLY A 477 26.95 11.06 -3.42
CA GLY A 477 25.53 10.83 -3.67
C GLY A 477 24.92 11.52 -4.89
N ASP A 478 24.42 10.73 -5.80
CA ASP A 478 23.40 11.12 -6.76
C ASP A 478 21.98 10.93 -6.18
N PHE A 479 21.92 10.35 -4.96
CA PHE A 479 20.70 10.13 -4.17
C PHE A 479 19.66 9.30 -4.88
N ASP A 480 20.09 8.26 -5.60
CA ASP A 480 19.20 7.31 -6.27
C ASP A 480 18.88 6.07 -5.41
N PHE A 481 19.67 5.83 -4.35
CA PHE A 481 19.51 4.74 -3.38
C PHE A 481 19.45 3.35 -4.02
N ASN A 482 20.10 3.16 -5.12
CA ASN A 482 20.14 1.88 -5.84
C ASN A 482 21.53 1.21 -5.85
N ASP A 483 22.55 1.80 -5.19
CA ASP A 483 23.89 1.24 -5.07
C ASP A 483 23.90 -0.18 -4.51
N VAL A 484 23.00 -0.49 -3.58
CA VAL A 484 22.58 -1.86 -3.26
C VAL A 484 21.13 -1.89 -2.81
N VAL A 485 20.35 -2.80 -3.40
CA VAL A 485 18.96 -3.04 -3.05
C VAL A 485 18.79 -4.51 -2.70
N PHE A 486 18.21 -4.79 -1.53
CA PHE A 486 17.93 -6.14 -1.10
C PHE A 486 16.71 -6.24 -0.21
N ASP A 487 16.03 -7.38 -0.24
CA ASP A 487 15.01 -7.75 0.73
C ASP A 487 15.64 -8.52 1.89
N ALA A 488 15.19 -8.24 3.10
CA ALA A 488 15.60 -8.95 4.30
C ALA A 488 14.38 -9.45 5.07
N VAL A 489 14.49 -10.68 5.56
CA VAL A 489 13.49 -11.34 6.42
C VAL A 489 14.21 -11.85 7.67
N ILE A 490 13.80 -11.35 8.84
CA ILE A 490 14.36 -11.74 10.14
C ILE A 490 13.35 -12.59 10.89
N ARG A 491 13.79 -13.74 11.37
CA ARG A 491 12.97 -14.65 12.18
C ARG A 491 13.26 -14.47 13.68
N LYS A 492 12.36 -14.94 14.53
CA LYS A 492 12.41 -14.80 15.99
C LYS A 492 13.72 -15.30 16.61
N ASP A 493 14.32 -16.34 16.06
CA ASP A 493 15.61 -16.87 16.52
C ASP A 493 16.81 -16.06 16.00
N GLY A 494 16.58 -14.99 15.24
CA GLY A 494 17.59 -14.15 14.61
C GLY A 494 18.08 -14.66 13.25
N THR A 495 17.59 -15.80 12.76
CA THR A 495 17.89 -16.23 11.38
C THR A 495 17.42 -15.16 10.40
N THR A 496 18.34 -14.72 9.55
CA THR A 496 18.10 -13.63 8.61
C THR A 496 18.35 -14.10 7.18
N GLU A 497 17.32 -14.07 6.38
CA GLU A 497 17.35 -14.37 4.95
C GLU A 497 17.49 -13.04 4.18
N ILE A 498 18.44 -12.98 3.25
CA ILE A 498 18.72 -11.81 2.43
C ILE A 498 18.57 -12.20 0.97
N THR A 499 17.87 -11.36 0.20
CA THR A 499 17.73 -11.51 -1.25
C THR A 499 18.22 -10.23 -1.92
N LEU A 500 19.40 -10.30 -2.54
CA LEU A 500 19.95 -9.20 -3.33
C LEU A 500 19.13 -9.01 -4.59
N LEU A 501 18.76 -7.78 -4.90
CA LEU A 501 17.91 -7.41 -6.04
C LEU A 501 18.65 -6.54 -7.06
N ALA A 502 19.46 -5.58 -6.61
CA ALA A 502 20.25 -4.70 -7.45
C ALA A 502 21.57 -4.31 -6.79
N ALA A 503 22.53 -3.88 -7.59
CA ALA A 503 23.81 -3.33 -7.18
C ALA A 503 24.28 -2.30 -8.21
N GLY A 504 23.92 -1.02 -8.02
CA GLY A 504 24.34 0.12 -8.84
C GLY A 504 25.72 0.63 -8.47
N GLY A 505 26.11 0.50 -7.21
CA GLY A 505 27.43 0.90 -6.74
C GLY A 505 28.56 0.17 -7.48
N THR A 506 29.60 0.90 -7.84
CA THR A 506 30.79 0.34 -8.49
C THR A 506 31.91 -0.01 -7.53
N LEU A 507 31.73 0.30 -6.24
CA LEU A 507 32.65 -0.01 -5.15
C LEU A 507 32.47 -1.45 -4.65
N ASP A 508 33.41 -1.95 -3.85
CA ASP A 508 33.20 -3.20 -3.14
C ASP A 508 32.15 -2.98 -2.03
N LEU A 509 31.01 -3.66 -2.17
CA LEU A 509 29.85 -3.57 -1.27
C LEU A 509 29.59 -4.91 -0.60
N GLU A 510 29.48 -4.92 0.72
CA GLU A 510 29.25 -6.13 1.52
C GLU A 510 27.96 -6.01 2.31
N VAL A 511 27.03 -6.94 2.14
CA VAL A 511 25.78 -7.06 2.92
C VAL A 511 25.87 -8.30 3.81
N ALA A 512 25.80 -8.10 5.12
CA ALA A 512 25.85 -9.18 6.11
C ALA A 512 27.00 -10.18 5.94
N GLY A 513 28.16 -9.72 5.46
CA GLY A 513 29.36 -10.53 5.23
C GLY A 513 29.48 -11.13 3.82
N VAL A 514 28.56 -10.82 2.92
CA VAL A 514 28.61 -11.27 1.52
C VAL A 514 28.87 -10.08 0.60
N GLU A 515 29.98 -10.14 -0.16
CA GLU A 515 30.27 -9.16 -1.20
C GLU A 515 29.26 -9.29 -2.33
N VAL A 516 28.56 -8.18 -2.63
CA VAL A 516 27.35 -8.15 -3.45
C VAL A 516 27.65 -8.53 -4.91
N HIS A 517 28.77 -8.08 -5.48
CA HIS A 517 29.16 -8.32 -6.87
C HIS A 517 29.94 -9.61 -7.07
N GLY A 518 30.49 -10.18 -5.98
CA GLY A 518 31.37 -11.35 -6.00
C GLY A 518 30.67 -12.68 -6.25
N GLU A 519 31.43 -13.77 -6.10
CA GLU A 519 31.00 -15.15 -6.41
C GLU A 519 29.75 -15.57 -5.61
N LYS A 520 29.62 -15.12 -4.35
CA LYS A 520 28.45 -15.42 -3.49
C LYS A 520 27.29 -14.44 -3.70
N GLY A 521 27.52 -13.33 -4.38
CA GLY A 521 26.54 -12.35 -4.78
C GLY A 521 26.13 -12.55 -6.25
N PHE A 522 26.06 -11.46 -7.02
CA PHE A 522 25.63 -11.51 -8.42
C PHE A 522 26.63 -12.15 -9.38
N ASN A 523 27.87 -12.37 -8.97
CA ASN A 523 28.96 -12.92 -9.77
C ASN A 523 29.15 -12.16 -11.10
N VAL A 524 29.48 -10.89 -11.01
CA VAL A 524 29.75 -10.03 -12.17
C VAL A 524 31.22 -9.67 -12.30
N GLY A 525 31.60 -9.15 -13.46
CA GLY A 525 32.98 -8.75 -13.77
C GLY A 525 33.33 -7.33 -13.31
N LYS A 526 34.62 -6.97 -13.49
CA LYS A 526 35.13 -5.61 -13.32
C LYS A 526 35.63 -5.05 -14.63
N THR A 527 35.41 -3.75 -14.87
CA THR A 527 36.06 -2.97 -15.90
C THR A 527 36.78 -1.81 -15.24
N ASN A 528 38.10 -1.63 -15.55
CA ASN A 528 38.93 -0.60 -14.91
C ASN A 528 38.94 -0.64 -13.37
N ASN A 529 38.95 -1.82 -12.76
CA ASN A 529 38.85 -2.07 -11.32
C ASN A 529 37.54 -1.67 -10.64
N MET A 530 36.50 -1.31 -11.39
CA MET A 530 35.16 -1.03 -10.89
C MET A 530 34.21 -2.15 -11.29
N TRP A 531 33.31 -2.53 -10.41
CA TRP A 531 32.32 -3.57 -10.66
C TRP A 531 31.34 -3.18 -11.76
N HIS A 532 30.81 -4.17 -12.47
CA HIS A 532 29.65 -3.97 -13.31
C HIS A 532 28.42 -3.76 -12.43
N MET A 533 27.61 -2.79 -12.79
CA MET A 533 26.32 -2.53 -12.13
C MET A 533 25.34 -3.66 -12.43
N VAL A 534 24.38 -3.88 -11.54
CA VAL A 534 23.39 -4.95 -11.66
C VAL A 534 21.99 -4.42 -11.43
N ASN A 535 21.09 -4.63 -12.39
CA ASN A 535 19.65 -4.35 -12.28
C ASN A 535 19.31 -2.89 -11.91
N THR A 536 20.10 -1.94 -12.38
CA THR A 536 19.87 -0.49 -12.15
C THR A 536 19.63 0.27 -13.47
N GLY A 537 19.16 -0.41 -14.50
CA GLY A 537 18.85 0.15 -15.81
C GLY A 537 18.81 -0.91 -16.90
N GLU A 538 18.76 -0.47 -18.16
CA GLU A 538 18.76 -1.38 -19.31
C GLU A 538 20.15 -2.02 -19.52
N PRO A 539 20.23 -3.32 -19.83
CA PRO A 539 21.49 -4.00 -20.11
C PRO A 539 22.28 -3.30 -21.22
N GLY A 540 23.56 -3.04 -20.95
CA GLY A 540 24.46 -2.37 -21.90
C GLY A 540 24.36 -0.85 -21.91
N TYR A 541 23.48 -0.23 -21.15
CA TYR A 541 23.43 1.21 -20.97
C TYR A 541 24.70 1.71 -20.25
N LYS A 542 25.26 2.80 -20.73
CA LYS A 542 26.53 3.38 -20.23
C LYS A 542 26.34 4.89 -20.04
N PRO A 543 25.72 5.32 -18.94
CA PRO A 543 25.31 6.71 -18.81
C PRO A 543 26.47 7.70 -18.79
N TYR A 544 27.53 7.47 -17.99
CA TYR A 544 28.65 8.41 -17.87
C TYR A 544 30.02 7.75 -17.80
N THR A 545 30.07 6.47 -17.53
CA THR A 545 31.30 5.69 -17.42
C THR A 545 31.22 4.47 -18.32
N ASN A 546 32.35 3.88 -18.66
CA ASN A 546 32.34 2.63 -19.46
C ASN A 546 31.95 1.41 -18.58
N HIS A 547 31.08 1.57 -17.58
CA HIS A 547 30.61 0.48 -16.73
C HIS A 547 29.33 -0.12 -17.29
N PRO A 548 29.33 -1.37 -17.71
CA PRO A 548 28.12 -2.03 -18.20
C PRO A 548 27.17 -2.33 -17.05
N ILE A 549 25.87 -2.21 -17.32
CA ILE A 549 24.81 -2.72 -16.46
C ILE A 549 24.46 -4.13 -16.93
N GLU A 550 24.43 -5.09 -16.00
CA GLU A 550 24.04 -6.47 -16.25
C GLU A 550 22.67 -6.77 -15.65
N LYS A 551 21.84 -7.51 -16.37
CA LYS A 551 20.58 -8.05 -15.82
C LYS A 551 20.87 -9.41 -15.20
N LYS A 552 20.58 -9.57 -13.89
CA LYS A 552 20.78 -10.81 -13.13
C LYS A 552 19.51 -11.18 -12.37
N ASN A 553 19.35 -12.47 -12.14
CA ASN A 553 18.33 -12.95 -11.21
C ASN A 553 18.68 -12.55 -9.79
N PRO A 554 17.68 -12.34 -8.90
CA PRO A 554 17.91 -12.15 -7.48
C PRO A 554 18.75 -13.27 -6.87
N VAL A 555 19.60 -12.92 -5.92
CA VAL A 555 20.48 -13.88 -5.24
C VAL A 555 20.12 -13.93 -3.76
N SER A 556 19.70 -15.10 -3.28
CA SER A 556 19.30 -15.29 -1.89
C SER A 556 20.34 -16.07 -1.11
N PHE A 557 20.55 -15.65 0.15
CA PHE A 557 21.40 -16.35 1.10
C PHE A 557 20.91 -16.14 2.53
N THR A 558 21.32 -17.03 3.45
CA THR A 558 21.11 -16.84 4.89
C THR A 558 22.37 -16.20 5.49
N ALA A 559 22.20 -15.11 6.24
CA ALA A 559 23.30 -14.46 6.92
C ALA A 559 23.96 -15.38 7.95
N GLU A 560 25.29 -15.37 8.04
CA GLU A 560 26.02 -16.19 9.02
C GLU A 560 25.77 -15.74 10.47
N LYS A 561 25.55 -14.45 10.66
CA LYS A 561 25.22 -13.85 11.96
C LYS A 561 23.70 -13.70 12.12
N LYS A 562 23.25 -13.76 13.36
CA LYS A 562 21.86 -13.53 13.73
C LYS A 562 21.61 -12.03 13.92
N TYR A 563 20.50 -11.54 13.33
CA TYR A 563 20.03 -10.18 13.53
C TYR A 563 18.60 -10.23 14.09
N TYR A 564 18.19 -9.18 14.80
CA TYR A 564 16.86 -9.07 15.41
C TYR A 564 16.12 -7.80 14.96
N ARG A 565 16.80 -6.88 14.29
CA ARG A 565 16.22 -5.68 13.69
C ARG A 565 16.85 -5.45 12.32
N LEU A 566 16.09 -4.94 11.37
CA LEU A 566 16.57 -4.65 10.01
C LEU A 566 17.72 -3.63 10.01
N ILE A 567 17.66 -2.63 10.89
CA ILE A 567 18.70 -1.61 11.00
C ILE A 567 20.07 -2.19 11.38
N ASP A 568 20.10 -3.33 12.09
CA ASP A 568 21.34 -3.96 12.57
C ASP A 568 22.06 -4.78 11.49
N ILE A 569 21.42 -5.02 10.33
CA ILE A 569 22.05 -5.69 9.19
C ILE A 569 23.16 -4.76 8.67
N PRO A 570 24.44 -5.17 8.77
CA PRO A 570 25.55 -4.32 8.37
C PRO A 570 25.71 -4.30 6.86
N ILE A 571 25.97 -3.12 6.36
CA ILE A 571 26.32 -2.88 4.96
C ILE A 571 27.62 -2.11 4.98
N TYR A 572 28.67 -2.68 4.41
CA TYR A 572 29.99 -2.06 4.37
C TYR A 572 30.36 -1.69 2.95
N VAL A 573 31.00 -0.53 2.85
CA VAL A 573 31.62 -0.03 1.61
C VAL A 573 33.12 -0.07 1.79
N ARG A 574 33.82 -0.60 0.77
CA ARG A 574 35.28 -0.60 0.69
C ARG A 574 35.71 0.21 -0.50
N ARG A 575 36.42 1.29 -0.24
CA ARG A 575 36.90 2.23 -1.27
C ARG A 575 38.40 2.33 -1.25
N GLN A 576 39.06 2.20 -2.40
CA GLN A 576 40.47 2.46 -2.52
C GLN A 576 40.69 3.96 -2.76
N ASN A 577 41.41 4.61 -1.84
CA ASN A 577 41.75 6.01 -1.92
C ASN A 577 43.29 6.14 -1.94
N GLY A 578 43.87 6.14 -3.13
CA GLY A 578 45.33 6.11 -3.33
C GLY A 578 45.92 4.79 -2.80
N GLN A 579 46.81 4.88 -1.76
CA GLN A 579 47.36 3.69 -1.09
C GLN A 579 46.56 3.25 0.13
N ASN A 580 45.55 4.02 0.52
CA ASN A 580 44.67 3.73 1.65
C ASN A 580 43.41 3.01 1.19
N ILE A 581 42.85 2.21 2.08
CA ILE A 581 41.54 1.57 1.88
C ILE A 581 40.59 2.14 2.94
N ASP A 582 39.62 2.90 2.50
CA ASP A 582 38.53 3.36 3.34
C ASP A 582 37.52 2.22 3.49
N TYR A 583 37.20 1.84 4.72
CA TYR A 583 36.20 0.81 5.03
C TYR A 583 35.22 1.37 6.05
N TYR A 584 33.97 1.56 5.67
CA TYR A 584 32.96 2.18 6.52
C TYR A 584 31.61 1.49 6.40
N GLN A 585 30.82 1.58 7.45
CA GLN A 585 29.48 1.01 7.52
C GLN A 585 28.44 2.08 7.18
N LEU A 586 27.49 1.72 6.30
CA LEU A 586 26.35 2.58 6.00
C LEU A 586 25.39 2.62 7.19
N THR A 587 24.92 3.82 7.52
CA THR A 587 24.07 4.09 8.69
C THR A 587 22.75 4.75 8.31
N ALA A 588 21.77 4.58 9.20
CA ALA A 588 20.52 5.33 9.21
C ALA A 588 20.32 5.87 10.63
N ILE A 589 20.78 7.09 10.85
CA ILE A 589 20.67 7.74 12.16
C ILE A 589 19.42 8.62 12.16
N LYS A 590 18.59 8.48 13.19
CA LYS A 590 17.37 9.26 13.34
C LYS A 590 17.65 10.76 13.21
N GLY A 591 16.92 11.43 12.33
CA GLY A 591 17.02 12.87 12.10
C GLY A 591 18.29 13.34 11.38
N GLN A 592 19.08 12.43 10.79
CA GLN A 592 20.23 12.74 9.95
C GLN A 592 20.06 12.14 8.57
N ALA A 593 20.82 12.62 7.58
CA ALA A 593 20.78 12.07 6.22
C ALA A 593 21.07 10.56 6.21
N PRO A 594 20.23 9.73 5.60
CA PRO A 594 20.35 8.28 5.62
C PRO A 594 21.32 7.80 4.54
N GLN A 595 22.16 6.84 4.87
CA GLN A 595 22.95 6.11 3.87
C GLN A 595 22.28 4.79 3.51
N LYS A 596 21.25 4.41 4.24
CA LYS A 596 20.34 3.30 3.94
C LYS A 596 18.94 3.64 4.43
N ILE A 597 17.95 3.16 3.71
CA ILE A 597 16.52 3.36 3.99
C ILE A 597 15.84 2.00 3.95
N CYS A 598 14.92 1.74 4.88
CA CYS A 598 14.05 0.57 4.83
C CYS A 598 12.70 0.98 4.25
N VAL A 599 12.32 0.40 3.14
CA VAL A 599 11.03 0.62 2.45
C VAL A 599 10.21 -0.67 2.44
N PRO A 600 8.91 -0.61 2.15
CA PRO A 600 8.10 -1.82 1.97
C PRO A 600 8.66 -2.75 0.89
N VAL A 601 8.56 -4.06 1.11
CA VAL A 601 8.89 -5.06 0.09
C VAL A 601 8.00 -4.80 -1.13
N GLY A 602 8.60 -4.80 -2.32
CA GLY A 602 7.91 -4.43 -3.56
C GLY A 602 8.15 -2.98 -4.00
N PHE A 603 8.83 -2.15 -3.20
CA PHE A 603 9.32 -0.86 -3.69
C PHE A 603 10.17 -1.03 -4.94
N ASN A 604 9.92 -0.22 -5.95
CA ASN A 604 10.69 -0.20 -7.19
C ASN A 604 11.73 0.93 -7.11
N TRP A 605 12.99 0.61 -7.41
CA TRP A 605 14.06 1.60 -7.54
C TRP A 605 14.16 2.07 -8.99
N ASP A 606 14.72 3.25 -9.18
CA ASP A 606 14.86 3.87 -10.49
C ASP A 606 16.18 3.49 -11.20
N ASP A 607 16.31 3.92 -12.44
CA ASP A 607 17.53 3.79 -13.21
C ASP A 607 18.69 4.55 -12.54
N GLU A 608 19.89 4.05 -12.75
CA GLU A 608 21.15 4.63 -12.29
C GLU A 608 21.26 6.14 -12.59
N TYR A 609 21.72 6.92 -11.59
CA TYR A 609 21.84 8.39 -11.63
C TYR A 609 20.52 9.17 -11.71
N ILE A 610 19.40 8.55 -11.45
CA ILE A 610 18.13 9.25 -11.31
C ILE A 610 17.84 9.43 -9.82
N SER A 611 18.07 10.64 -9.32
CA SER A 611 17.80 10.95 -7.91
C SER A 611 16.39 10.54 -7.48
N ILE A 612 16.27 9.94 -6.29
CA ILE A 612 15.00 9.53 -5.70
C ILE A 612 13.97 10.67 -5.63
N THR A 613 14.41 11.92 -5.51
CA THR A 613 13.52 13.09 -5.53
C THR A 613 12.95 13.40 -6.92
N LYS A 614 13.62 12.93 -7.97
CA LYS A 614 13.10 13.02 -9.35
C LYS A 614 12.19 11.85 -9.65
N ALA A 615 12.56 10.66 -9.20
CA ALA A 615 11.75 9.45 -9.36
C ALA A 615 10.47 9.52 -8.52
N TYR A 616 10.59 10.02 -7.30
CA TYR A 616 9.55 10.12 -6.29
C TYR A 616 9.49 11.54 -5.71
N PRO A 617 8.84 12.50 -6.36
CA PRO A 617 8.84 13.90 -5.92
C PRO A 617 8.37 14.14 -4.47
N ALA A 618 7.43 13.33 -3.96
CA ALA A 618 6.98 13.44 -2.57
C ALA A 618 7.97 12.83 -1.53
N PHE A 619 9.11 12.32 -1.97
CA PHE A 619 10.16 11.87 -1.06
C PHE A 619 10.66 12.99 -0.14
N VAL A 620 10.73 14.22 -0.65
CA VAL A 620 11.11 15.42 0.12
C VAL A 620 10.14 15.64 1.28
N ASP A 621 8.82 15.56 1.01
CA ASP A 621 7.79 15.75 2.04
C ASP A 621 7.89 14.67 3.13
N TRP A 622 8.26 13.45 2.76
CA TRP A 622 8.50 12.38 3.73
C TRP A 622 9.77 12.60 4.56
N VAL A 623 10.84 13.10 3.95
CA VAL A 623 12.09 13.45 4.65
C VAL A 623 11.86 14.50 5.73
N GLU A 624 11.06 15.52 5.43
CA GLU A 624 10.74 16.63 6.31
C GLU A 624 9.53 16.32 7.23
N GLY A 625 8.77 15.28 6.95
CA GLY A 625 7.56 14.89 7.66
C GLY A 625 7.83 14.26 9.03
N GLU A 626 6.80 14.28 9.90
CA GLU A 626 6.88 13.75 11.27
C GLU A 626 6.71 12.23 11.36
N ASP A 627 6.09 11.60 10.34
CA ASP A 627 5.81 10.16 10.32
C ASP A 627 6.80 9.40 9.41
N PRO A 628 7.79 8.70 9.99
CA PRO A 628 8.76 7.92 9.21
C PRO A 628 8.18 6.68 8.54
N PHE A 629 6.93 6.32 8.80
CA PHE A 629 6.21 5.21 8.19
C PHE A 629 5.10 5.67 7.25
N ASP A 630 5.05 6.95 6.91
CA ASP A 630 4.19 7.45 5.85
C ASP A 630 4.78 7.09 4.48
N TRP A 631 4.40 5.93 3.95
CA TRP A 631 4.86 5.41 2.65
C TRP A 631 4.15 6.03 1.45
N ASN A 632 3.34 7.07 1.65
CA ASN A 632 2.60 7.70 0.57
C ASN A 632 3.52 8.32 -0.49
N TRP A 633 4.75 8.70 -0.12
CA TRP A 633 5.73 9.22 -1.07
C TRP A 633 6.07 8.23 -2.18
N ILE A 634 5.99 6.92 -1.93
CA ILE A 634 6.26 5.87 -2.93
C ILE A 634 5.27 5.97 -4.09
N GLN A 635 4.05 6.43 -3.84
CA GLN A 635 3.01 6.59 -4.86
C GLN A 635 3.25 7.82 -5.76
N SER A 636 4.18 8.71 -5.40
CA SER A 636 4.50 9.89 -6.22
C SER A 636 5.39 9.57 -7.43
N CYS A 637 5.61 8.29 -7.72
CA CYS A 637 6.52 7.87 -8.75
C CYS A 637 6.18 8.43 -10.14
N VAL A 638 7.18 9.03 -10.79
CA VAL A 638 7.07 9.60 -12.15
C VAL A 638 8.08 8.99 -13.13
N ALA A 639 8.85 8.00 -12.68
CA ALA A 639 9.99 7.46 -13.41
C ALA A 639 9.73 6.05 -13.97
N ARG A 640 10.58 5.60 -14.90
CA ARG A 640 10.60 4.21 -15.39
C ARG A 640 11.30 3.35 -14.35
N PHE A 641 10.70 2.23 -14.02
CA PHE A 641 11.30 1.24 -13.13
C PHE A 641 12.15 0.25 -13.88
N VAL A 642 13.14 -0.28 -13.19
CA VAL A 642 13.80 -1.51 -13.61
C VAL A 642 12.79 -2.65 -13.48
N ASP A 643 12.27 -3.10 -14.61
CA ASP A 643 11.37 -4.24 -14.68
C ASP A 643 12.17 -5.53 -14.42
N LEU A 644 12.16 -5.98 -13.17
CA LEU A 644 12.57 -7.33 -12.84
C LEU A 644 11.37 -8.24 -13.10
N ASP A 645 11.33 -8.86 -14.28
CA ASP A 645 10.37 -9.93 -14.55
C ASP A 645 10.66 -11.13 -13.62
N LEU A 646 10.15 -11.04 -12.39
CA LEU A 646 10.27 -12.09 -11.38
C LEU A 646 9.36 -13.30 -11.66
N THR A 647 8.56 -13.28 -12.75
CA THR A 647 7.59 -14.33 -13.06
C THR A 647 8.21 -15.51 -13.81
N ASN A 648 9.44 -15.42 -14.29
CA ASN A 648 10.09 -16.45 -15.11
C ASN A 648 10.88 -17.52 -14.35
N ASN A 649 10.79 -17.60 -13.03
CA ASN A 649 11.38 -18.70 -12.26
C ASN A 649 10.27 -19.60 -11.65
N LYS A 650 9.69 -20.46 -12.49
CA LYS A 650 9.05 -21.71 -12.05
C LYS A 650 9.87 -22.89 -12.52
#